data_c87e9156d9ec9dbe34d3480c633c73ff
#
_entry.id   c87e9156d9ec9dbe34d3480c633c73ff
#
_cell.length_a   1.000
_cell.length_b   1.000
_cell.length_c   1.000
_cell.angle_alpha   90.00
_cell.angle_beta   90.00
_cell.angle_gamma   90.00
#
_symmetry.space_group_name_H-M   'P 1'
#
loop_
_entity.id
_entity.type
_entity.pdbx_description
1 polymer ?
#
loop_
_entity_poly.entity_id
_entity_poly.type
_entity_poly.pdbx_seq_one_letter_code
_entity_poly.pdbx_strand_id
1 'polypeptide(L)'
;MSSLESSSESIAVNTQGQTSRRAARAQAQAFIDTLKPLQHPNSQKLYLQGSREDLRVGMRQILQTDTRIGGTTTAPIVEKNPPIPVYDCAGPYSDPAAQINVRQGLAKLRLPWIIERQDTEVLDCATSDFTQQRLKDDGLDHLRFEAGSSAIVRPRRALLGKRVSQLHYARQGIITPEMEYVAIRENMALAEVQDEILNRRGQGESFGAVIGKPITPEFVRDEIARGRAIIPLNINHPEAEPMIIGRNFLVKVNANIGNSAVTSSIEEEVEKLVWSTRWGADTVMDLSTGRYIHETREWIIRNSPVPIGTVPIYQALEKVNGVAEHLTWEVFRDTLIEQAEQGVDYFTIHAGVLLRYVPMTAKRVTGIVSRGGSIMAKWCLSHHQENFLYTHFREICELCVAYDVSLSLGDGMRPGSIADANDEAQFAELETLGELVKIAWEYDVQTIIEGPGHIPMQLIKENMDKQLIHCAEAPFYTLGPQITDIAPGYDHFTSGIGAAMIAWYGCAMLCYVTPKEHLGLPNKQDVKQGLIAYKIAAHAADIAKGHPGAQIRDNALSKARFEFRWEDQYNLGLDPDTARAYHDESLPQESAKVAHFCSMCGPKFCSMKITQDVRDYAASLAAGTLSVASSSQNVESAEALASINSAPQGQSNTEAIQQITVKTRDELAAAMAQKSAEFAASGAKLYLPLGDANTANTANESTKHQDGTELKPTAQVAEV
;
A
#
# COMPACT_ATOMS: atom_id res chain seq x y z
N MET A 1 12.77 -54.30 -9.79
CA MET A 1 11.88 -53.49 -10.66
C MET A 1 11.36 -52.21 -10.01
N SER A 2 11.81 -51.86 -8.81
CA SER A 2 11.34 -50.61 -8.09
C SER A 2 12.33 -49.43 -8.13
N SER A 3 13.49 -49.56 -8.80
CA SER A 3 14.50 -48.52 -8.87
C SER A 3 14.57 -47.79 -10.21
N LEU A 4 13.77 -48.19 -11.20
CA LEU A 4 13.72 -47.53 -12.52
C LEU A 4 12.54 -46.55 -12.71
N GLU A 5 11.48 -46.71 -11.90
CA GLU A 5 10.32 -45.77 -11.97
C GLU A 5 10.58 -44.46 -11.19
N SER A 6 11.38 -44.51 -10.10
CA SER A 6 11.70 -43.30 -9.35
C SER A 6 12.64 -42.31 -10.09
N SER A 7 13.45 -42.81 -11.04
CA SER A 7 14.36 -42.01 -11.84
C SER A 7 13.64 -41.33 -13.02
N SER A 8 12.57 -41.89 -13.54
CA SER A 8 11.78 -41.30 -14.64
C SER A 8 10.86 -40.18 -14.18
N GLU A 9 10.24 -40.28 -12.98
CA GLU A 9 9.44 -39.21 -12.40
C GLU A 9 10.29 -38.00 -11.97
N SER A 10 11.47 -38.24 -11.38
CA SER A 10 12.38 -37.12 -11.02
C SER A 10 12.96 -36.43 -12.26
N ILE A 11 13.18 -37.14 -13.36
CA ILE A 11 13.63 -36.54 -14.64
C ILE A 11 12.48 -35.79 -15.32
N ALA A 12 11.25 -36.28 -15.25
CA ALA A 12 10.06 -35.58 -15.82
C ALA A 12 9.73 -34.30 -15.04
N VAL A 13 9.79 -34.31 -13.72
CA VAL A 13 9.58 -33.09 -12.88
C VAL A 13 10.71 -32.07 -13.13
N ASN A 14 11.95 -32.50 -13.30
CA ASN A 14 13.07 -31.59 -13.60
C ASN A 14 12.95 -30.96 -15.01
N THR A 15 12.47 -31.70 -16.00
CA THR A 15 12.24 -31.19 -17.37
C THR A 15 11.06 -30.22 -17.46
N GLN A 16 9.97 -30.45 -16.75
CA GLN A 16 8.85 -29.50 -16.68
C GLN A 16 9.23 -28.22 -15.94
N GLY A 17 9.96 -28.32 -14.84
CA GLY A 17 10.49 -27.15 -14.12
C GLY A 17 11.46 -26.32 -14.96
N GLN A 18 12.35 -26.96 -15.72
CA GLN A 18 13.31 -26.28 -16.61
C GLN A 18 12.61 -25.64 -17.82
N THR A 19 11.61 -26.29 -18.43
CA THR A 19 10.81 -25.71 -19.52
C THR A 19 10.00 -24.52 -19.06
N SER A 20 9.43 -24.57 -17.86
CA SER A 20 8.68 -23.45 -17.26
C SER A 20 9.61 -22.24 -16.99
N ARG A 21 10.80 -22.46 -16.45
CA ARG A 21 11.80 -21.39 -16.18
C ARG A 21 12.31 -20.75 -17.46
N ARG A 22 12.62 -21.53 -18.49
CA ARG A 22 13.04 -21.02 -19.79
C ARG A 22 11.97 -20.18 -20.47
N ALA A 23 10.70 -20.56 -20.32
CA ALA A 23 9.56 -19.81 -20.82
C ALA A 23 9.39 -18.47 -20.05
N ALA A 24 9.50 -18.47 -18.72
CA ALA A 24 9.41 -17.27 -17.88
C ALA A 24 10.53 -16.26 -18.25
N ARG A 25 11.77 -16.72 -18.36
CA ARG A 25 12.89 -15.88 -18.78
C ARG A 25 12.71 -15.32 -20.20
N ALA A 26 12.25 -16.12 -21.15
CA ALA A 26 11.96 -15.66 -22.50
C ALA A 26 10.85 -14.60 -22.53
N GLN A 27 9.85 -14.76 -21.68
CA GLN A 27 8.75 -13.79 -21.53
C GLN A 27 9.26 -12.47 -20.93
N ALA A 28 10.08 -12.52 -19.87
CA ALA A 28 10.68 -11.34 -19.28
C ALA A 28 11.63 -10.62 -20.25
N GLN A 29 12.42 -11.37 -21.02
CA GLN A 29 13.26 -10.81 -22.06
C GLN A 29 12.42 -10.11 -23.15
N ALA A 30 11.36 -10.74 -23.63
CA ALA A 30 10.44 -10.13 -24.60
C ALA A 30 9.74 -8.89 -24.02
N PHE A 31 9.42 -8.87 -22.73
CA PHE A 31 8.88 -7.70 -22.04
C PHE A 31 9.88 -6.53 -22.09
N ILE A 32 11.14 -6.75 -21.71
CA ILE A 32 12.20 -5.73 -21.74
C ILE A 32 12.42 -5.19 -23.16
N ASP A 33 12.48 -6.07 -24.15
CA ASP A 33 12.77 -5.69 -25.55
C ASP A 33 11.61 -4.94 -26.21
N THR A 34 10.39 -5.09 -25.71
CA THR A 34 9.17 -4.51 -26.28
C THR A 34 8.40 -3.61 -25.32
N LEU A 35 9.03 -3.20 -24.22
CA LEU A 35 8.39 -2.42 -23.17
C LEU A 35 7.77 -1.14 -23.72
N LYS A 36 6.49 -1.03 -23.55
CA LYS A 36 5.70 0.17 -23.84
C LYS A 36 5.15 0.73 -22.54
N PRO A 37 4.82 2.03 -22.48
CA PRO A 37 4.15 2.60 -21.34
C PRO A 37 2.92 1.79 -20.95
N LEU A 38 2.77 1.56 -19.65
CA LEU A 38 1.69 0.77 -19.09
C LEU A 38 0.37 1.54 -19.24
N GLN A 39 -0.57 0.98 -19.98
CA GLN A 39 -1.88 1.61 -20.11
C GLN A 39 -2.73 1.33 -18.88
N HIS A 40 -3.25 2.41 -18.29
CA HIS A 40 -4.29 2.34 -17.27
C HIS A 40 -5.61 2.74 -17.94
N PRO A 41 -6.64 1.88 -17.91
CA PRO A 41 -7.91 2.19 -18.57
C PRO A 41 -8.50 3.53 -18.08
N ASN A 42 -9.02 4.33 -19.00
CA ASN A 42 -9.61 5.65 -18.72
C ASN A 42 -8.77 6.58 -17.85
N SER A 43 -7.46 6.50 -17.97
CA SER A 43 -6.55 7.26 -17.15
C SER A 43 -5.54 8.03 -18.01
N GLN A 44 -5.24 9.24 -17.61
CA GLN A 44 -4.29 10.11 -18.28
C GLN A 44 -3.15 10.49 -17.35
N LYS A 45 -1.94 10.57 -17.89
CA LYS A 45 -0.80 11.18 -17.18
C LYS A 45 -1.06 12.67 -17.02
N LEU A 46 -0.81 13.18 -15.83
CA LEU A 46 -0.90 14.60 -15.47
C LEU A 46 0.44 15.04 -14.91
N TYR A 47 0.94 16.19 -15.33
CA TYR A 47 2.10 16.83 -14.74
C TYR A 47 1.71 18.12 -14.08
N LEU A 48 1.94 18.22 -12.77
CA LEU A 48 1.75 19.44 -12.00
C LEU A 48 3.05 20.23 -12.00
N GLN A 49 2.98 21.52 -12.35
CA GLN A 49 4.13 22.41 -12.42
C GLN A 49 4.47 22.93 -11.03
N GLY A 50 5.73 22.83 -10.62
CA GLY A 50 6.27 23.48 -9.43
C GLY A 50 6.74 24.92 -9.70
N SER A 51 7.49 25.48 -8.75
CA SER A 51 8.05 26.83 -8.84
C SER A 51 9.12 27.01 -9.92
N ARG A 52 9.70 25.92 -10.40
CA ARG A 52 10.77 25.87 -11.40
C ARG A 52 10.27 25.17 -12.65
N GLU A 53 10.81 25.54 -13.81
CA GLU A 53 10.46 24.93 -15.09
C GLU A 53 10.78 23.41 -15.16
N ASP A 54 11.89 23.00 -14.52
CA ASP A 54 12.36 21.62 -14.46
C ASP A 54 11.73 20.79 -13.32
N LEU A 55 10.81 21.37 -12.52
CA LEU A 55 10.09 20.70 -11.46
C LEU A 55 8.66 20.39 -11.91
N ARG A 56 8.48 19.18 -12.45
CA ARG A 56 7.20 18.69 -12.96
C ARG A 56 6.84 17.40 -12.25
N VAL A 57 5.79 17.45 -11.43
CA VAL A 57 5.34 16.31 -10.60
C VAL A 57 4.40 15.42 -11.38
N GLY A 58 4.82 14.19 -11.63
CA GLY A 58 4.03 13.19 -12.34
C GLY A 58 2.91 12.65 -11.45
N MET A 59 1.67 12.81 -11.93
CA MET A 59 0.46 12.27 -11.34
C MET A 59 -0.34 11.55 -12.42
N ARG A 60 -1.43 10.92 -12.04
CA ARG A 60 -2.38 10.33 -12.95
C ARG A 60 -3.79 10.79 -12.59
N GLN A 61 -4.67 10.99 -13.57
CA GLN A 61 -6.08 11.27 -13.33
C GLN A 61 -6.94 10.22 -14.00
N ILE A 62 -7.97 9.77 -13.30
CA ILE A 62 -8.96 8.82 -13.81
C ILE A 62 -10.14 9.63 -14.36
N LEU A 63 -10.43 9.47 -15.65
CA LEU A 63 -11.56 10.12 -16.29
C LEU A 63 -12.84 9.36 -15.95
N GLN A 64 -13.93 10.10 -15.83
CA GLN A 64 -15.25 9.56 -15.57
C GLN A 64 -16.21 9.92 -16.70
N THR A 65 -17.18 9.03 -16.95
CA THR A 65 -18.32 9.33 -17.82
C THR A 65 -19.32 10.25 -17.10
N ASP A 66 -20.12 10.97 -17.89
CA ASP A 66 -21.12 11.90 -17.34
C ASP A 66 -22.28 11.13 -16.67
N THR A 67 -22.84 11.71 -15.62
CA THR A 67 -24.08 11.23 -14.98
C THR A 67 -25.28 11.67 -15.77
N ARG A 68 -26.14 10.73 -16.16
CA ARG A 68 -27.40 11.07 -16.79
C ARG A 68 -28.44 11.48 -15.75
N ILE A 69 -28.87 12.75 -15.80
CA ILE A 69 -29.86 13.33 -14.88
C ILE A 69 -31.26 13.48 -15.50
N GLY A 70 -31.41 13.21 -16.80
CA GLY A 70 -32.70 13.30 -17.48
C GLY A 70 -32.58 13.24 -19.00
N GLY A 71 -33.59 13.73 -19.70
CA GLY A 71 -33.64 13.77 -21.16
C GLY A 71 -34.03 12.44 -21.82
N THR A 72 -33.98 12.40 -23.17
CA THR A 72 -34.23 11.19 -23.95
C THR A 72 -32.95 10.39 -24.19
N THR A 73 -33.05 9.18 -24.72
CA THR A 73 -31.89 8.36 -25.10
C THR A 73 -31.03 9.05 -26.18
N THR A 74 -31.65 9.82 -27.05
CA THR A 74 -30.98 10.55 -28.14
C THR A 74 -30.54 11.96 -27.76
N ALA A 75 -31.11 12.55 -26.71
CA ALA A 75 -30.77 13.86 -26.16
C ALA A 75 -30.76 13.81 -24.62
N PRO A 76 -29.78 13.14 -24.01
CA PRO A 76 -29.67 13.04 -22.56
C PRO A 76 -29.28 14.41 -21.95
N ILE A 77 -29.87 14.72 -20.82
CA ILE A 77 -29.37 15.79 -19.94
C ILE A 77 -28.35 15.15 -19.01
N VAL A 78 -27.15 15.67 -19.01
CA VAL A 78 -26.03 15.07 -18.27
C VAL A 78 -25.37 16.09 -17.33
N GLU A 79 -24.88 15.59 -16.21
CA GLU A 79 -24.00 16.27 -15.27
C GLU A 79 -22.58 15.71 -15.45
N LYS A 80 -21.59 16.59 -15.60
CA LYS A 80 -20.20 16.17 -15.74
C LYS A 80 -19.62 15.71 -14.40
N ASN A 81 -18.96 14.57 -14.42
CA ASN A 81 -18.17 14.10 -13.28
C ASN A 81 -16.70 14.57 -13.45
N PRO A 82 -16.10 15.21 -12.44
CA PRO A 82 -14.72 15.66 -12.53
C PRO A 82 -13.76 14.45 -12.58
N PRO A 83 -12.60 14.58 -13.23
CA PRO A 83 -11.58 13.56 -13.17
C PRO A 83 -11.05 13.42 -11.74
N ILE A 84 -10.65 12.21 -11.35
CA ILE A 84 -10.11 11.91 -10.03
C ILE A 84 -8.59 11.82 -10.11
N PRO A 85 -7.84 12.75 -9.48
CA PRO A 85 -6.39 12.64 -9.39
C PRO A 85 -5.99 11.49 -8.46
N VAL A 86 -4.93 10.77 -8.84
CA VAL A 86 -4.39 9.66 -8.06
C VAL A 86 -2.87 9.73 -8.02
N TYR A 87 -2.32 9.32 -6.89
CA TYR A 87 -0.90 9.18 -6.69
C TYR A 87 -0.33 8.15 -7.67
N ASP A 88 0.76 8.47 -8.34
CA ASP A 88 1.35 7.62 -9.39
C ASP A 88 2.79 7.24 -9.06
N CYS A 89 3.02 5.96 -8.79
CA CYS A 89 4.35 5.40 -8.51
C CYS A 89 5.05 4.90 -9.76
N ALA A 90 4.35 4.80 -10.90
CA ALA A 90 4.90 4.22 -12.11
C ALA A 90 5.83 5.16 -12.89
N GLY A 91 5.91 6.44 -12.50
CA GLY A 91 6.78 7.41 -13.16
C GLY A 91 6.55 7.47 -14.67
N PRO A 92 7.61 7.38 -15.50
CA PRO A 92 7.47 7.40 -16.95
C PRO A 92 6.75 6.17 -17.53
N TYR A 93 6.68 5.06 -16.77
CA TYR A 93 6.00 3.85 -17.26
C TYR A 93 4.49 4.01 -17.44
N SER A 94 3.87 5.01 -16.84
CA SER A 94 2.45 5.35 -17.00
C SER A 94 2.21 6.48 -18.00
N ASP A 95 3.25 7.06 -18.61
CA ASP A 95 3.16 8.14 -19.59
C ASP A 95 3.15 7.61 -21.01
N PRO A 96 2.02 7.68 -21.76
CA PRO A 96 1.98 7.20 -23.15
C PRO A 96 2.94 7.91 -24.11
N ALA A 97 3.41 9.12 -23.76
CA ALA A 97 4.36 9.89 -24.56
C ALA A 97 5.82 9.52 -24.25
N ALA A 98 6.09 8.79 -23.15
CA ALA A 98 7.44 8.42 -22.78
C ALA A 98 8.02 7.36 -23.72
N GLN A 99 9.26 7.58 -24.13
CA GLN A 99 10.07 6.58 -24.83
C GLN A 99 10.95 5.87 -23.80
N ILE A 100 10.63 4.62 -23.52
CA ILE A 100 11.31 3.82 -22.49
C ILE A 100 12.26 2.84 -23.17
N ASN A 101 13.52 2.89 -22.77
CA ASN A 101 14.53 1.90 -23.15
C ASN A 101 15.24 1.40 -21.89
N VAL A 102 14.86 0.23 -21.42
CA VAL A 102 15.41 -0.39 -20.20
C VAL A 102 16.95 -0.52 -20.27
N ARG A 103 17.52 -0.70 -21.47
CA ARG A 103 18.97 -0.81 -21.67
C ARG A 103 19.71 0.54 -21.58
N GLN A 104 18.97 1.65 -21.60
CA GLN A 104 19.49 3.00 -21.43
C GLN A 104 19.15 3.59 -20.05
N GLY A 105 18.34 2.89 -19.26
CA GLY A 105 17.82 3.40 -18.00
C GLY A 105 16.83 4.55 -18.17
N LEU A 106 16.29 5.03 -17.04
CA LEU A 106 15.37 6.15 -17.00
C LEU A 106 16.11 7.50 -17.11
N ALA A 107 15.36 8.56 -17.41
CA ALA A 107 15.87 9.93 -17.39
C ALA A 107 16.27 10.34 -15.97
N LYS A 108 17.37 11.04 -15.83
CA LYS A 108 17.97 11.47 -14.56
C LYS A 108 17.30 12.76 -14.07
N LEU A 109 16.05 12.68 -13.61
CA LEU A 109 15.20 13.79 -13.20
C LEU A 109 15.90 14.75 -12.22
N ARG A 110 16.55 14.22 -11.19
CA ARG A 110 17.14 15.01 -10.10
C ARG A 110 18.59 15.45 -10.33
N LEU A 111 19.23 14.99 -11.40
CA LEU A 111 20.65 15.31 -11.63
C LEU A 111 20.92 16.82 -11.71
N PRO A 112 20.10 17.65 -12.40
CA PRO A 112 20.28 19.11 -12.40
C PRO A 112 20.23 19.70 -10.98
N TRP A 113 19.29 19.25 -10.14
CA TRP A 113 19.12 19.74 -8.76
C TRP A 113 20.31 19.39 -7.86
N ILE A 114 20.87 18.17 -8.05
CA ILE A 114 22.06 17.71 -7.32
C ILE A 114 23.29 18.53 -7.71
N ILE A 115 23.49 18.79 -9.00
CA ILE A 115 24.64 19.56 -9.49
C ILE A 115 24.56 21.04 -9.05
N GLU A 116 23.37 21.63 -9.08
CA GLU A 116 23.12 23.02 -8.71
C GLU A 116 23.54 23.34 -7.26
N ARG A 117 23.45 22.37 -6.35
CA ARG A 117 23.87 22.53 -4.94
C ARG A 117 25.36 22.71 -4.76
N GLN A 118 26.20 22.30 -5.71
CA GLN A 118 27.67 22.48 -5.71
C GLN A 118 28.38 21.92 -4.48
N ASP A 119 27.84 20.88 -3.87
CA ASP A 119 28.35 20.24 -2.67
C ASP A 119 28.81 18.80 -2.87
N THR A 120 28.83 18.35 -4.13
CA THR A 120 29.23 17.01 -4.53
C THR A 120 30.33 17.00 -5.58
N GLU A 121 31.13 15.94 -5.61
CA GLU A 121 32.13 15.66 -6.64
C GLU A 121 31.80 14.36 -7.38
N VAL A 122 32.20 14.25 -8.64
CA VAL A 122 32.15 13.01 -9.41
C VAL A 122 33.46 12.27 -9.19
N LEU A 123 33.38 11.00 -8.78
CA LEU A 123 34.55 10.15 -8.59
C LEU A 123 35.09 9.68 -9.93
N ASP A 124 36.41 9.49 -10.05
CA ASP A 124 37.05 8.98 -11.28
C ASP A 124 36.64 7.54 -11.58
N CYS A 125 36.49 6.72 -10.53
CA CYS A 125 35.99 5.35 -10.56
C CYS A 125 35.28 5.01 -9.24
N ALA A 126 34.59 3.86 -9.21
CA ALA A 126 34.07 3.33 -7.95
C ALA A 126 35.20 3.08 -6.96
N THR A 127 34.93 3.35 -5.67
CA THR A 127 35.95 3.22 -4.61
C THR A 127 35.87 1.90 -3.86
N SER A 128 34.78 1.13 -3.99
CA SER A 128 34.66 -0.22 -3.45
C SER A 128 35.65 -1.17 -4.14
N ASP A 129 36.43 -1.90 -3.35
CA ASP A 129 37.38 -2.90 -3.81
C ASP A 129 36.69 -4.02 -4.59
N PHE A 130 35.53 -4.45 -4.12
CA PHE A 130 34.71 -5.46 -4.77
C PHE A 130 34.23 -4.99 -6.16
N THR A 131 33.73 -3.77 -6.28
CA THR A 131 33.31 -3.21 -7.56
C THR A 131 34.47 -3.12 -8.52
N GLN A 132 35.64 -2.65 -8.07
CA GLN A 132 36.83 -2.55 -8.91
C GLN A 132 37.32 -3.91 -9.43
N GLN A 133 37.28 -4.96 -8.59
CA GLN A 133 37.61 -6.33 -9.01
C GLN A 133 36.59 -6.85 -10.02
N ARG A 134 35.31 -6.61 -9.76
CA ARG A 134 34.22 -7.06 -10.60
C ARG A 134 34.25 -6.41 -11.99
N LEU A 135 34.58 -5.12 -12.09
CA LEU A 135 34.73 -4.41 -13.36
C LEU A 135 35.88 -4.97 -14.25
N LYS A 136 36.84 -5.69 -13.67
CA LYS A 136 37.95 -6.35 -14.42
C LYS A 136 37.58 -7.75 -14.91
N ASP A 137 36.43 -8.29 -14.54
CA ASP A 137 35.98 -9.62 -14.93
C ASP A 137 35.16 -9.53 -16.23
N ASP A 138 35.84 -9.78 -17.37
CA ASP A 138 35.21 -9.77 -18.71
C ASP A 138 34.12 -10.87 -18.86
N GLY A 139 34.14 -11.90 -18.00
CA GLY A 139 33.07 -12.92 -17.96
C GLY A 139 31.70 -12.39 -17.59
N LEU A 140 31.61 -11.20 -16.99
CA LEU A 140 30.38 -10.54 -16.57
C LEU A 140 29.87 -9.49 -17.56
N ASP A 141 30.57 -9.21 -18.65
CA ASP A 141 30.21 -8.15 -19.63
C ASP A 141 28.80 -8.34 -20.19
N HIS A 142 28.37 -9.57 -20.39
CA HIS A 142 27.03 -9.89 -20.88
C HIS A 142 25.90 -9.54 -19.92
N LEU A 143 26.18 -9.21 -18.63
CA LEU A 143 25.24 -8.81 -17.59
C LEU A 143 25.23 -7.30 -17.36
N ARG A 144 26.17 -6.56 -17.96
CA ARG A 144 26.32 -5.11 -17.77
C ARG A 144 25.56 -4.33 -18.84
N PHE A 145 25.37 -3.05 -18.58
CA PHE A 145 24.94 -2.12 -19.63
C PHE A 145 26.02 -1.98 -20.72
N GLU A 146 25.55 -1.83 -21.94
CA GLU A 146 26.46 -1.66 -23.08
C GLU A 146 27.27 -0.35 -22.95
N ALA A 147 28.52 -0.37 -23.43
CA ALA A 147 29.37 0.81 -23.41
C ALA A 147 28.71 1.99 -24.15
N GLY A 148 28.67 3.14 -23.50
CA GLY A 148 27.98 4.34 -24.00
C GLY A 148 26.49 4.43 -23.64
N SER A 149 25.93 3.45 -22.92
CA SER A 149 24.58 3.57 -22.36
C SER A 149 24.51 4.73 -21.37
N SER A 150 23.39 5.47 -21.38
CA SER A 150 23.08 6.51 -20.40
C SER A 150 22.84 5.95 -18.99
N ALA A 151 22.59 4.64 -18.88
CA ALA A 151 22.49 3.93 -17.60
C ALA A 151 23.83 3.86 -16.85
N ILE A 152 24.98 3.96 -17.57
CA ILE A 152 26.29 3.96 -16.93
C ILE A 152 26.49 5.31 -16.23
N VAL A 153 26.63 5.27 -14.91
CA VAL A 153 26.80 6.44 -14.04
C VAL A 153 28.17 6.37 -13.36
N ARG A 154 28.93 7.47 -13.41
CA ARG A 154 30.10 7.62 -12.55
C ARG A 154 29.62 8.02 -11.17
N PRO A 155 30.08 7.34 -10.10
CA PRO A 155 29.63 7.65 -8.75
C PRO A 155 29.91 9.11 -8.37
N ARG A 156 29.02 9.68 -7.59
CA ARG A 156 29.12 11.02 -7.01
C ARG A 156 29.11 10.90 -5.51
N ARG A 157 29.85 11.75 -4.83
CA ARG A 157 29.94 11.79 -3.38
C ARG A 157 29.95 13.24 -2.89
N ALA A 158 29.57 13.45 -1.62
CA ALA A 158 29.73 14.74 -0.98
C ALA A 158 31.21 15.20 -1.00
N LEU A 159 31.45 16.49 -1.24
CA LEU A 159 32.74 17.10 -1.06
C LEU A 159 33.22 16.92 0.40
N LEU A 160 34.54 16.87 0.57
CA LEU A 160 35.15 16.71 1.90
C LEU A 160 34.60 17.74 2.90
N GLY A 161 34.04 17.26 4.01
CA GLY A 161 33.43 18.09 5.06
C GLY A 161 32.04 18.62 4.75
N LYS A 162 31.43 18.26 3.60
CA LYS A 162 30.03 18.56 3.27
C LYS A 162 29.13 17.38 3.60
N ARG A 163 27.84 17.68 3.82
CA ARG A 163 26.75 16.72 3.98
C ARG A 163 25.70 17.02 2.94
N VAL A 164 25.09 15.98 2.34
CA VAL A 164 24.19 16.12 1.21
C VAL A 164 22.80 15.51 1.44
N SER A 165 22.50 15.17 2.70
CA SER A 165 21.21 14.58 3.07
C SER A 165 20.09 15.60 3.09
N GLN A 166 18.86 15.16 2.80
CA GLN A 166 17.68 16.02 2.92
C GLN A 166 17.49 16.52 4.36
N LEU A 167 17.87 15.72 5.37
CA LEU A 167 17.85 16.15 6.79
C LEU A 167 18.81 17.30 7.03
N HIS A 168 20.02 17.26 6.45
CA HIS A 168 20.99 18.35 6.56
C HIS A 168 20.43 19.65 5.98
N TYR A 169 19.90 19.63 4.76
CA TYR A 169 19.31 20.83 4.14
C TYR A 169 18.13 21.36 4.95
N ALA A 170 17.25 20.46 5.39
CA ALA A 170 16.10 20.85 6.20
C ALA A 170 16.49 21.57 7.50
N ARG A 171 17.53 21.09 8.20
CA ARG A 171 18.07 21.71 9.41
C ARG A 171 18.75 23.05 9.16
N GLN A 172 19.27 23.28 7.95
CA GLN A 172 19.77 24.58 7.49
C GLN A 172 18.65 25.54 7.09
N GLY A 173 17.37 25.12 7.15
CA GLY A 173 16.22 25.92 6.71
C GLY A 173 16.04 25.95 5.19
N ILE A 174 16.78 25.12 4.44
CA ILE A 174 16.74 25.04 2.99
C ILE A 174 15.58 24.16 2.54
N ILE A 175 14.75 24.67 1.65
CA ILE A 175 13.73 23.88 0.93
C ILE A 175 14.36 23.43 -0.38
N THR A 176 14.52 22.12 -0.53
CA THR A 176 15.06 21.52 -1.76
C THR A 176 13.97 21.33 -2.82
N PRO A 177 14.31 21.19 -4.12
CA PRO A 177 13.34 20.81 -5.14
C PRO A 177 12.62 19.50 -4.82
N GLU A 178 13.30 18.56 -4.16
CA GLU A 178 12.72 17.31 -3.70
C GLU A 178 11.59 17.52 -2.66
N MET A 179 11.75 18.48 -1.73
CA MET A 179 10.73 18.83 -0.73
C MET A 179 9.52 19.50 -1.37
N GLU A 180 9.73 20.37 -2.35
CA GLU A 180 8.64 20.98 -3.11
C GLU A 180 7.89 19.94 -3.95
N TYR A 181 8.63 19.06 -4.64
CA TYR A 181 8.04 17.95 -5.40
C TYR A 181 7.11 17.10 -4.53
N VAL A 182 7.57 16.73 -3.34
CA VAL A 182 6.78 15.97 -2.35
C VAL A 182 5.54 16.73 -1.93
N ALA A 183 5.64 18.03 -1.60
CA ALA A 183 4.50 18.83 -1.18
C ALA A 183 3.40 18.85 -2.25
N ILE A 184 3.77 19.04 -3.52
CA ILE A 184 2.82 19.03 -4.64
C ILE A 184 2.19 17.64 -4.79
N ARG A 185 2.99 16.57 -4.69
CA ARG A 185 2.55 15.18 -4.88
C ARG A 185 1.58 14.73 -3.80
N GLU A 186 1.86 15.04 -2.53
CA GLU A 186 1.02 14.65 -1.39
C GLU A 186 -0.34 15.37 -1.38
N ASN A 187 -0.43 16.57 -1.94
CA ASN A 187 -1.70 17.29 -2.08
C ASN A 187 -2.61 16.74 -3.20
N MET A 188 -2.12 15.86 -4.09
CA MET A 188 -2.89 15.21 -5.14
C MET A 188 -3.79 16.17 -5.97
N ALA A 189 -3.33 17.38 -6.27
CA ALA A 189 -4.10 18.40 -6.98
C ALA A 189 -5.45 18.75 -6.31
N LEU A 190 -5.58 18.63 -5.00
CA LEU A 190 -6.81 18.81 -4.24
C LEU A 190 -7.29 20.27 -4.10
N ALA A 191 -6.56 21.23 -4.59
CA ALA A 191 -6.85 22.65 -4.38
C ALA A 191 -8.27 23.06 -4.85
N GLU A 192 -8.79 22.41 -5.89
CA GLU A 192 -10.12 22.69 -6.44
C GLU A 192 -11.28 21.99 -5.71
N VAL A 193 -10.97 20.99 -4.88
CA VAL A 193 -11.96 20.12 -4.21
C VAL A 193 -12.02 20.35 -2.70
N GLN A 194 -11.08 21.13 -2.15
CA GLN A 194 -10.87 21.26 -0.71
C GLN A 194 -12.09 21.76 0.08
N ASP A 195 -12.86 22.69 -0.41
CA ASP A 195 -13.96 23.29 0.37
C ASP A 195 -15.12 22.33 0.60
N GLU A 196 -15.47 21.51 -0.38
CA GLU A 196 -16.56 20.53 -0.26
C GLU A 196 -16.16 19.34 0.62
N ILE A 197 -14.91 18.92 0.55
CA ILE A 197 -14.37 17.80 1.32
C ILE A 197 -14.10 18.18 2.76
N LEU A 198 -13.57 19.37 3.01
CA LEU A 198 -13.34 19.89 4.35
C LEU A 198 -14.64 20.01 5.16
N ASN A 199 -15.76 20.30 4.48
CA ASN A 199 -17.08 20.40 5.10
C ASN A 199 -17.75 19.05 5.31
N ARG A 200 -17.35 17.99 4.61
CA ARG A 200 -17.89 16.62 4.72
C ARG A 200 -17.00 15.69 5.55
N ARG A 201 -16.02 16.20 6.25
CA ARG A 201 -15.10 15.39 7.07
C ARG A 201 -15.86 14.42 7.94
N GLY A 202 -15.81 13.15 7.58
CA GLY A 202 -15.92 12.09 8.56
C GLY A 202 -14.90 12.39 9.66
N GLN A 203 -15.30 12.26 10.90
CA GLN A 203 -14.44 12.54 12.05
C GLN A 203 -13.41 11.40 12.15
N GLY A 204 -12.32 11.49 11.39
CA GLY A 204 -11.20 10.57 11.51
C GLY A 204 -10.47 10.80 12.84
N GLU A 205 -9.89 9.74 13.38
CA GLU A 205 -9.00 9.80 14.54
C GLU A 205 -7.54 9.67 14.06
N SER A 206 -6.76 10.69 14.28
CA SER A 206 -5.38 10.76 13.76
C SER A 206 -4.31 10.31 14.76
N PHE A 207 -4.67 10.03 16.00
CA PHE A 207 -3.75 9.67 17.10
C PHE A 207 -2.55 10.63 17.21
N GLY A 208 -2.81 11.94 17.02
CA GLY A 208 -1.81 13.00 17.12
C GLY A 208 -1.01 13.28 15.82
N ALA A 209 -1.32 12.61 14.71
CA ALA A 209 -0.80 13.03 13.41
C ALA A 209 -1.43 14.36 12.96
N VAL A 210 -0.63 15.22 12.33
CA VAL A 210 -1.09 16.52 11.81
C VAL A 210 -1.70 16.31 10.42
N ILE A 211 -3.01 16.04 10.39
CA ILE A 211 -3.75 15.77 9.17
C ILE A 211 -4.68 16.95 8.85
N GLY A 212 -4.99 17.14 7.59
CA GLY A 212 -6.08 18.01 7.14
C GLY A 212 -5.72 19.46 6.86
N LYS A 213 -4.44 19.78 6.74
CA LYS A 213 -3.95 21.04 6.18
C LYS A 213 -3.28 20.76 4.83
N PRO A 214 -3.26 21.73 3.90
CA PRO A 214 -2.40 21.61 2.72
C PRO A 214 -0.96 21.39 3.15
N ILE A 215 -0.30 20.44 2.50
CA ILE A 215 1.12 20.16 2.73
C ILE A 215 1.91 21.20 1.94
N THR A 216 2.68 22.02 2.65
CA THR A 216 3.56 23.01 2.03
C THR A 216 5.01 22.53 2.02
N PRO A 217 5.88 23.06 1.15
CA PRO A 217 7.31 22.74 1.18
C PRO A 217 7.96 23.02 2.55
N GLU A 218 7.51 24.08 3.26
CA GLU A 218 7.96 24.40 4.61
C GLU A 218 7.55 23.32 5.62
N PHE A 219 6.31 22.80 5.51
CA PHE A 219 5.85 21.72 6.36
C PHE A 219 6.68 20.44 6.13
N VAL A 220 6.97 20.10 4.86
CA VAL A 220 7.84 18.97 4.50
C VAL A 220 9.23 19.16 5.11
N ARG A 221 9.86 20.34 4.92
CA ARG A 221 11.15 20.67 5.53
C ARG A 221 11.14 20.53 7.04
N ASP A 222 10.13 21.04 7.72
CA ASP A 222 10.05 21.05 9.17
C ASP A 222 9.86 19.63 9.74
N GLU A 223 9.10 18.78 9.08
CA GLU A 223 8.95 17.37 9.47
C GLU A 223 10.25 16.59 9.27
N ILE A 224 10.99 16.84 8.18
CA ILE A 224 12.31 16.23 7.95
C ILE A 224 13.31 16.77 8.99
N ALA A 225 13.37 18.08 9.22
CA ALA A 225 14.31 18.69 10.19
C ALA A 225 14.17 18.11 11.61
N ARG A 226 12.96 17.72 11.97
CA ARG A 226 12.65 17.05 13.26
C ARG A 226 12.91 15.55 13.26
N GLY A 227 13.25 14.95 12.12
CA GLY A 227 13.43 13.51 11.96
C GLY A 227 12.11 12.71 11.89
N ARG A 228 10.95 13.37 11.79
CA ARG A 228 9.62 12.71 11.75
C ARG A 228 9.18 12.29 10.35
N ALA A 229 9.95 12.66 9.34
CA ALA A 229 9.78 12.22 7.97
C ALA A 229 11.13 12.10 7.26
N ILE A 230 11.20 11.27 6.22
CA ILE A 230 12.37 11.13 5.36
C ILE A 230 11.98 11.18 3.87
N ILE A 231 12.88 11.69 3.05
CA ILE A 231 12.88 11.54 1.58
C ILE A 231 14.06 10.64 1.23
N PRO A 232 13.88 9.31 1.09
CA PRO A 232 14.98 8.37 0.89
C PRO A 232 15.47 8.39 -0.56
N LEU A 233 16.44 9.23 -0.88
CA LEU A 233 16.90 9.45 -2.24
C LEU A 233 18.42 9.66 -2.31
N ASN A 234 19.15 8.62 -2.68
CA ASN A 234 20.58 8.69 -2.94
C ASN A 234 20.92 9.66 -4.10
N ILE A 235 21.99 10.41 -3.97
CA ILE A 235 22.51 11.28 -5.06
C ILE A 235 22.95 10.52 -6.30
N ASN A 236 23.23 9.22 -6.20
CA ASN A 236 23.57 8.31 -7.29
C ASN A 236 22.36 7.55 -7.88
N HIS A 237 21.14 7.89 -7.44
CA HIS A 237 19.89 7.43 -8.05
C HIS A 237 19.05 8.64 -8.52
N PRO A 238 19.58 9.45 -9.47
CA PRO A 238 18.89 10.66 -9.91
C PRO A 238 17.63 10.39 -10.76
N GLU A 239 17.39 9.15 -11.14
CA GLU A 239 16.21 8.70 -11.89
C GLU A 239 14.94 8.66 -11.02
N ALA A 240 15.07 8.43 -9.70
CA ALA A 240 13.93 8.29 -8.79
C ALA A 240 13.18 9.61 -8.58
N GLU A 241 11.86 9.51 -8.60
CA GLU A 241 10.94 10.60 -8.27
C GLU A 241 10.84 10.77 -6.73
N PRO A 242 10.89 12.01 -6.21
CA PRO A 242 10.78 12.24 -4.78
C PRO A 242 9.47 11.74 -4.17
N MET A 243 9.59 11.06 -3.01
CA MET A 243 8.50 10.63 -2.17
C MET A 243 8.88 10.80 -0.70
N ILE A 244 7.92 10.84 0.19
CA ILE A 244 8.14 11.02 1.62
C ILE A 244 7.55 9.88 2.43
N ILE A 245 8.25 9.48 3.50
CA ILE A 245 7.79 8.52 4.49
C ILE A 245 7.66 9.26 5.82
N GLY A 246 6.45 9.36 6.38
CA GLY A 246 6.18 10.04 7.63
C GLY A 246 4.71 9.92 8.03
N ARG A 247 4.42 9.91 9.35
CA ARG A 247 3.07 9.68 9.88
C ARG A 247 2.04 10.75 9.48
N ASN A 248 2.51 11.95 9.13
CA ASN A 248 1.67 13.09 8.74
C ASN A 248 1.34 13.13 7.24
N PHE A 249 1.80 12.14 6.49
CA PHE A 249 1.64 12.00 5.05
C PHE A 249 0.82 10.74 4.73
N LEU A 250 0.51 10.54 3.44
CA LEU A 250 -0.12 9.29 2.99
C LEU A 250 0.75 8.08 3.38
N VAL A 251 0.10 7.00 3.80
CA VAL A 251 0.78 5.74 4.12
C VAL A 251 1.41 5.16 2.87
N LYS A 252 2.68 4.81 2.95
CA LYS A 252 3.46 4.25 1.84
C LYS A 252 3.52 2.72 1.92
N VAL A 253 3.69 2.09 0.76
CA VAL A 253 3.80 0.64 0.63
C VAL A 253 5.11 0.28 -0.05
N ASN A 254 5.90 -0.56 0.61
CA ASN A 254 7.11 -1.16 0.04
C ASN A 254 6.80 -2.55 -0.53
N ALA A 255 7.33 -2.82 -1.73
CA ALA A 255 7.35 -4.16 -2.32
C ALA A 255 8.75 -4.77 -2.22
N ASN A 256 8.83 -6.07 -1.93
CA ASN A 256 10.07 -6.82 -1.92
C ASN A 256 10.19 -7.61 -3.22
N ILE A 257 11.30 -7.45 -3.93
CA ILE A 257 11.69 -8.26 -5.07
C ILE A 257 13.09 -8.83 -4.83
N GLY A 258 13.58 -9.65 -5.71
CA GLY A 258 14.94 -10.16 -5.64
C GLY A 258 15.05 -11.57 -6.18
N ASN A 259 16.21 -11.89 -6.74
CA ASN A 259 16.54 -13.22 -7.18
C ASN A 259 17.08 -14.06 -6.01
N SER A 260 17.11 -15.38 -6.22
CA SER A 260 17.81 -16.30 -5.34
C SER A 260 18.82 -17.13 -6.15
N ALA A 261 19.67 -17.86 -5.45
CA ALA A 261 20.65 -18.76 -6.09
C ALA A 261 20.03 -19.80 -7.05
N VAL A 262 18.72 -20.05 -6.90
CA VAL A 262 18.03 -21.12 -7.64
C VAL A 262 16.95 -20.60 -8.60
N THR A 263 16.59 -19.32 -8.55
CA THR A 263 15.46 -18.82 -9.35
C THR A 263 15.56 -17.32 -9.63
N SER A 264 14.93 -16.90 -10.72
CA SER A 264 14.85 -15.56 -11.28
C SER A 264 16.11 -15.07 -12.03
N SER A 265 15.91 -14.27 -13.04
CA SER A 265 16.96 -13.62 -13.84
C SER A 265 16.92 -12.10 -13.65
N ILE A 266 17.91 -11.37 -14.17
CA ILE A 266 17.93 -9.90 -14.14
C ILE A 266 16.69 -9.34 -14.83
N GLU A 267 16.32 -9.90 -15.99
CA GLU A 267 15.16 -9.47 -16.76
C GLU A 267 13.84 -9.67 -15.98
N GLU A 268 13.72 -10.80 -15.26
CA GLU A 268 12.54 -11.07 -14.42
C GLU A 268 12.45 -10.09 -13.24
N GLU A 269 13.58 -9.68 -12.65
CA GLU A 269 13.59 -8.70 -11.56
C GLU A 269 13.21 -7.30 -12.05
N VAL A 270 13.70 -6.88 -13.23
CA VAL A 270 13.27 -5.62 -13.84
C VAL A 270 11.79 -5.64 -14.23
N GLU A 271 11.28 -6.77 -14.75
CA GLU A 271 9.83 -6.92 -15.00
C GLU A 271 9.02 -6.80 -13.70
N LYS A 272 9.47 -7.44 -12.62
CA LYS A 272 8.82 -7.34 -11.30
C LYS A 272 8.87 -5.93 -10.72
N LEU A 273 9.99 -5.21 -10.90
CA LEU A 273 10.11 -3.80 -10.53
C LEU A 273 9.03 -2.95 -11.21
N VAL A 274 8.99 -2.98 -12.56
CA VAL A 274 8.02 -2.19 -13.34
C VAL A 274 6.58 -2.59 -12.98
N TRP A 275 6.35 -3.89 -12.78
CA TRP A 275 5.06 -4.41 -12.34
C TRP A 275 4.66 -3.91 -10.96
N SER A 276 5.61 -3.86 -10.01
CA SER A 276 5.37 -3.37 -8.66
C SER A 276 4.97 -1.89 -8.65
N THR A 277 5.66 -1.05 -9.43
CA THR A 277 5.34 0.38 -9.52
C THR A 277 3.98 0.62 -10.17
N ARG A 278 3.58 -0.19 -11.15
CA ARG A 278 2.23 -0.15 -11.74
C ARG A 278 1.14 -0.34 -10.68
N TRP A 279 1.33 -1.26 -9.75
CA TRP A 279 0.35 -1.59 -8.71
C TRP A 279 0.49 -0.73 -7.44
N GLY A 280 1.36 0.27 -7.49
CA GLY A 280 1.44 1.32 -6.49
C GLY A 280 2.48 1.09 -5.39
N ALA A 281 3.54 0.31 -5.66
CA ALA A 281 4.70 0.28 -4.77
C ALA A 281 5.33 1.68 -4.71
N ASP A 282 5.39 2.26 -3.52
CA ASP A 282 5.98 3.58 -3.28
C ASP A 282 7.50 3.48 -3.14
N THR A 283 8.00 2.34 -2.68
CA THR A 283 9.40 1.92 -2.67
C THR A 283 9.52 0.45 -3.06
N VAL A 284 10.70 0.03 -3.46
CA VAL A 284 11.00 -1.38 -3.72
C VAL A 284 12.29 -1.76 -3.01
N MET A 285 12.29 -2.91 -2.30
CA MET A 285 13.51 -3.49 -1.76
C MET A 285 14.02 -4.62 -2.64
N ASP A 286 15.28 -4.54 -3.03
CA ASP A 286 16.01 -5.64 -3.64
C ASP A 286 16.60 -6.54 -2.56
N LEU A 287 15.98 -7.70 -2.35
CA LEU A 287 16.38 -8.73 -1.40
C LEU A 287 17.16 -9.88 -2.07
N SER A 288 17.80 -9.61 -3.19
CA SER A 288 18.58 -10.61 -3.94
C SER A 288 19.64 -11.29 -3.08
N THR A 289 19.76 -12.62 -3.24
CA THR A 289 20.75 -13.46 -2.55
C THR A 289 21.56 -14.32 -3.52
N GLY A 290 21.39 -14.13 -4.83
CA GLY A 290 22.08 -14.89 -5.87
C GLY A 290 23.44 -14.32 -6.25
N ARG A 291 24.19 -15.08 -7.06
CA ARG A 291 25.56 -14.77 -7.47
C ARG A 291 25.72 -13.38 -8.16
N TYR A 292 24.67 -12.88 -8.83
CA TYR A 292 24.71 -11.65 -9.63
C TYR A 292 24.00 -10.49 -8.95
N ILE A 293 24.04 -10.42 -7.61
CA ILE A 293 23.41 -9.35 -6.82
C ILE A 293 23.81 -7.96 -7.32
N HIS A 294 25.09 -7.75 -7.61
CA HIS A 294 25.62 -6.47 -8.06
C HIS A 294 24.98 -5.99 -9.37
N GLU A 295 24.98 -6.85 -10.40
CA GLU A 295 24.43 -6.51 -11.72
C GLU A 295 22.90 -6.40 -11.67
N THR A 296 22.23 -7.31 -10.96
CA THR A 296 20.78 -7.27 -10.79
C THR A 296 20.36 -5.95 -10.18
N ARG A 297 21.00 -5.51 -9.11
CA ARG A 297 20.73 -4.25 -8.43
C ARG A 297 20.99 -3.04 -9.33
N GLU A 298 22.07 -3.06 -10.12
CA GLU A 298 22.36 -1.97 -11.06
C GLU A 298 21.22 -1.79 -12.08
N TRP A 299 20.72 -2.88 -12.66
CA TRP A 299 19.59 -2.83 -13.58
C TRP A 299 18.29 -2.36 -12.90
N ILE A 300 18.04 -2.79 -11.66
CA ILE A 300 16.89 -2.36 -10.88
C ILE A 300 16.95 -0.84 -10.63
N ILE A 301 18.06 -0.33 -10.12
CA ILE A 301 18.22 1.10 -9.79
C ILE A 301 18.07 1.98 -11.03
N ARG A 302 18.81 1.67 -12.11
CA ARG A 302 18.74 2.49 -13.34
C ARG A 302 17.35 2.52 -13.99
N ASN A 303 16.49 1.58 -13.68
CA ASN A 303 15.13 1.47 -14.23
C ASN A 303 14.03 1.75 -13.19
N SER A 304 14.37 2.22 -12.00
CA SER A 304 13.39 2.50 -10.97
C SER A 304 13.00 3.98 -10.90
N PRO A 305 11.69 4.30 -11.01
CA PRO A 305 11.18 5.64 -10.70
C PRO A 305 10.92 5.85 -9.21
N VAL A 306 11.09 4.82 -8.37
CA VAL A 306 10.85 4.86 -6.92
C VAL A 306 12.12 4.51 -6.16
N PRO A 307 12.27 4.92 -4.89
CA PRO A 307 13.42 4.59 -4.08
C PRO A 307 13.65 3.08 -3.96
N ILE A 308 14.91 2.66 -3.98
CA ILE A 308 15.36 1.28 -3.83
C ILE A 308 16.06 1.07 -2.49
N GLY A 309 15.54 0.13 -1.69
CA GLY A 309 16.17 -0.32 -0.46
C GLY A 309 16.88 -1.65 -0.61
N THR A 310 17.83 -1.93 0.28
CA THR A 310 18.52 -3.22 0.35
C THR A 310 18.78 -3.63 1.80
N VAL A 311 19.19 -4.89 1.97
CA VAL A 311 19.72 -5.43 3.23
C VAL A 311 21.19 -5.80 3.00
N PRO A 312 22.16 -4.88 3.18
CA PRO A 312 23.56 -5.08 2.76
C PRO A 312 24.22 -6.32 3.32
N ILE A 313 23.81 -6.78 4.51
CA ILE A 313 24.37 -7.98 5.14
C ILE A 313 24.15 -9.26 4.29
N TYR A 314 23.12 -9.28 3.41
CA TYR A 314 22.90 -10.45 2.54
C TYR A 314 24.00 -10.56 1.48
N GLN A 315 24.39 -9.46 0.87
CA GLN A 315 25.50 -9.45 -0.08
C GLN A 315 26.85 -9.63 0.63
N ALA A 316 27.04 -9.04 1.80
CA ALA A 316 28.25 -9.26 2.59
C ALA A 316 28.40 -10.75 2.94
N LEU A 317 27.30 -11.43 3.28
CA LEU A 317 27.29 -12.88 3.55
C LEU A 317 27.65 -13.69 2.30
N GLU A 318 27.16 -13.30 1.11
CA GLU A 318 27.53 -13.93 -0.16
C GLU A 318 29.04 -13.78 -0.46
N LYS A 319 29.62 -12.60 -0.19
CA LYS A 319 31.07 -12.33 -0.34
C LYS A 319 31.93 -13.27 0.52
N VAL A 320 31.41 -13.78 1.62
CA VAL A 320 32.09 -14.75 2.51
C VAL A 320 31.53 -16.16 2.37
N ASN A 321 30.97 -16.51 1.21
CA ASN A 321 30.44 -17.84 0.86
C ASN A 321 29.36 -18.36 1.83
N GLY A 322 28.52 -17.48 2.37
CA GLY A 322 27.40 -17.86 3.25
C GLY A 322 27.79 -18.22 4.68
N VAL A 323 29.04 -18.02 5.11
CA VAL A 323 29.51 -18.34 6.44
C VAL A 323 29.49 -17.09 7.31
N ALA A 324 28.48 -16.97 8.18
CA ALA A 324 28.25 -15.78 8.99
C ALA A 324 29.46 -15.44 9.89
N GLU A 325 30.17 -16.43 10.38
CA GLU A 325 31.35 -16.30 11.22
C GLU A 325 32.55 -15.67 10.51
N HIS A 326 32.55 -15.67 9.18
CA HIS A 326 33.60 -15.04 8.39
C HIS A 326 33.33 -13.58 8.04
N LEU A 327 32.16 -13.04 8.42
CA LEU A 327 31.86 -11.63 8.24
C LEU A 327 32.82 -10.77 9.08
N THR A 328 33.32 -9.69 8.47
CA THR A 328 34.11 -8.66 9.14
C THR A 328 33.53 -7.28 8.85
N TRP A 329 33.92 -6.31 9.66
CA TRP A 329 33.56 -4.90 9.42
C TRP A 329 34.04 -4.43 8.04
N GLU A 330 35.26 -4.80 7.63
CA GLU A 330 35.86 -4.37 6.37
C GLU A 330 35.04 -4.86 5.16
N VAL A 331 34.63 -6.15 5.15
CA VAL A 331 33.79 -6.72 4.09
C VAL A 331 32.42 -6.02 4.07
N PHE A 332 31.87 -5.75 5.24
CA PHE A 332 30.57 -5.08 5.34
C PHE A 332 30.68 -3.60 4.91
N ARG A 333 31.69 -2.89 5.37
CA ARG A 333 31.97 -1.51 4.99
C ARG A 333 32.16 -1.36 3.47
N ASP A 334 32.95 -2.22 2.83
CA ASP A 334 33.11 -2.22 1.37
C ASP A 334 31.78 -2.48 0.65
N THR A 335 30.93 -3.33 1.22
CA THR A 335 29.59 -3.59 0.67
C THR A 335 28.67 -2.35 0.77
N LEU A 336 28.74 -1.59 1.87
CA LEU A 336 27.99 -0.33 1.99
C LEU A 336 28.46 0.71 0.94
N ILE A 337 29.80 0.84 0.75
CA ILE A 337 30.37 1.75 -0.24
C ILE A 337 29.88 1.36 -1.64
N GLU A 338 30.01 0.07 -2.00
CA GLU A 338 29.53 -0.45 -3.28
C GLU A 338 28.09 -0.06 -3.55
N GLN A 339 27.20 -0.32 -2.59
CA GLN A 339 25.76 -0.10 -2.74
C GLN A 339 25.40 1.40 -2.76
N ALA A 340 26.08 2.22 -1.95
CA ALA A 340 25.90 3.67 -1.96
C ALA A 340 26.34 4.30 -3.29
N GLU A 341 27.46 3.85 -3.86
CA GLU A 341 27.98 4.30 -5.15
C GLU A 341 27.10 3.85 -6.33
N GLN A 342 26.43 2.69 -6.23
CA GLN A 342 25.43 2.27 -7.20
C GLN A 342 24.15 3.09 -7.15
N GLY A 343 23.82 3.64 -5.98
CA GLY A 343 22.61 4.49 -5.83
C GLY A 343 21.50 3.87 -4.99
N VAL A 344 21.79 2.92 -4.11
CA VAL A 344 20.78 2.43 -3.15
C VAL A 344 20.34 3.57 -2.24
N ASP A 345 19.04 3.75 -2.11
CA ASP A 345 18.44 4.90 -1.42
C ASP A 345 18.34 4.71 0.09
N TYR A 346 18.19 3.48 0.57
CA TYR A 346 18.17 3.19 2.00
C TYR A 346 18.67 1.77 2.31
N PHE A 347 19.37 1.65 3.45
CA PHE A 347 19.94 0.41 3.96
C PHE A 347 19.18 -0.10 5.17
N THR A 348 18.78 -1.37 5.17
CA THR A 348 18.34 -2.06 6.39
C THR A 348 19.56 -2.56 7.17
N ILE A 349 19.76 -2.03 8.37
CA ILE A 349 20.90 -2.30 9.25
C ILE A 349 20.40 -2.85 10.59
N HIS A 350 20.74 -4.13 10.89
CA HIS A 350 20.33 -4.82 12.12
C HIS A 350 21.27 -4.52 13.30
N ALA A 351 21.53 -3.24 13.55
CA ALA A 351 22.44 -2.79 14.61
C ALA A 351 21.87 -2.94 16.04
N GLY A 352 20.54 -3.10 16.16
CA GLY A 352 19.87 -3.31 17.45
C GLY A 352 20.00 -4.71 18.03
N VAL A 353 20.48 -5.70 17.24
CA VAL A 353 20.69 -7.08 17.68
C VAL A 353 21.94 -7.15 18.57
N LEU A 354 21.78 -6.98 19.88
CA LEU A 354 22.89 -7.01 20.82
C LEU A 354 23.10 -8.41 21.43
N LEU A 355 24.36 -8.74 21.71
CA LEU A 355 24.72 -10.05 22.29
C LEU A 355 23.90 -10.38 23.55
N ARG A 356 23.64 -9.37 24.40
CA ARG A 356 22.87 -9.52 25.64
C ARG A 356 21.38 -9.88 25.41
N TYR A 357 20.83 -9.60 24.23
CA TYR A 357 19.41 -9.88 23.91
C TYR A 357 19.20 -11.28 23.31
N VAL A 358 20.25 -11.89 22.74
CA VAL A 358 20.14 -13.22 22.11
C VAL A 358 19.59 -14.28 23.06
N PRO A 359 20.05 -14.38 24.34
CA PRO A 359 19.49 -15.36 25.28
C PRO A 359 18.00 -15.14 25.60
N MET A 360 17.47 -13.93 25.49
CA MET A 360 16.05 -13.63 25.76
C MET A 360 15.12 -14.35 24.79
N THR A 361 15.58 -14.65 23.57
CA THR A 361 14.81 -15.35 22.53
C THR A 361 14.74 -16.88 22.72
N ALA A 362 15.47 -17.44 23.69
CA ALA A 362 15.60 -18.89 23.85
C ALA A 362 14.28 -19.62 24.18
N LYS A 363 13.29 -18.91 24.71
CA LYS A 363 11.96 -19.45 25.05
C LYS A 363 10.92 -19.22 23.98
N ARG A 364 11.24 -18.50 22.92
CA ARG A 364 10.31 -18.20 21.83
C ARG A 364 9.94 -19.49 21.07
N VAL A 365 8.71 -19.52 20.56
CA VAL A 365 8.22 -20.60 19.69
C VAL A 365 9.01 -20.61 18.36
N THR A 366 9.29 -19.43 17.82
CA THR A 366 9.93 -19.27 16.51
C THR A 366 11.36 -18.75 16.56
N GLY A 367 11.90 -18.41 17.75
CA GLY A 367 13.27 -17.93 17.93
C GLY A 367 13.52 -16.57 17.28
N ILE A 368 14.57 -16.47 16.45
CA ILE A 368 14.95 -15.25 15.70
C ILE A 368 14.63 -15.47 14.22
N VAL A 369 13.53 -14.94 13.73
CA VAL A 369 13.03 -15.16 12.36
C VAL A 369 13.58 -14.16 11.35
N SER A 370 14.08 -13.02 11.79
CA SER A 370 14.76 -12.07 10.92
C SER A 370 16.03 -12.68 10.36
N ARG A 371 16.17 -12.69 9.04
CA ARG A 371 17.36 -13.22 8.37
C ARG A 371 18.63 -12.46 8.79
N GLY A 372 18.60 -11.12 8.75
CA GLY A 372 19.71 -10.29 9.22
C GLY A 372 19.92 -10.42 10.73
N GLY A 373 18.86 -10.49 11.52
CA GLY A 373 18.91 -10.70 12.95
C GLY A 373 19.59 -12.03 13.33
N SER A 374 19.21 -13.12 12.67
CA SER A 374 19.81 -14.44 12.94
C SER A 374 21.26 -14.54 12.50
N ILE A 375 21.66 -13.89 11.39
CA ILE A 375 23.06 -13.79 10.94
C ILE A 375 23.90 -13.10 12.03
N MET A 376 23.43 -11.92 12.51
CA MET A 376 24.17 -11.16 13.52
C MET A 376 24.18 -11.85 14.88
N ALA A 377 23.07 -12.45 15.30
CA ALA A 377 23.02 -13.25 16.54
C ALA A 377 24.03 -14.41 16.51
N LYS A 378 24.11 -15.14 15.38
CA LYS A 378 25.08 -16.21 15.18
C LYS A 378 26.52 -15.67 15.24
N TRP A 379 26.78 -14.55 14.57
CA TRP A 379 28.08 -13.90 14.59
C TRP A 379 28.52 -13.51 16.03
N CYS A 380 27.64 -12.84 16.77
CA CYS A 380 27.91 -12.43 18.15
C CYS A 380 28.24 -13.62 19.07
N LEU A 381 27.46 -14.70 18.97
CA LEU A 381 27.68 -15.92 19.75
C LEU A 381 29.00 -16.60 19.38
N SER A 382 29.34 -16.70 18.09
CA SER A 382 30.54 -17.37 17.62
C SER A 382 31.83 -16.64 18.03
N HIS A 383 31.78 -15.32 18.03
CA HIS A 383 32.95 -14.49 18.38
C HIS A 383 32.98 -14.07 19.84
N HIS A 384 31.89 -14.28 20.60
CA HIS A 384 31.73 -13.72 21.95
C HIS A 384 31.97 -12.20 21.99
N GLN A 385 31.54 -11.49 20.96
CA GLN A 385 31.71 -10.06 20.76
C GLN A 385 30.36 -9.39 20.47
N GLU A 386 30.29 -8.10 20.75
CA GLU A 386 29.13 -7.30 20.40
C GLU A 386 29.04 -7.10 18.88
N ASN A 387 27.81 -7.00 18.40
CA ASN A 387 27.46 -6.77 17.00
C ASN A 387 28.30 -5.63 16.39
N PHE A 388 29.09 -5.94 15.35
CA PHE A 388 29.94 -4.94 14.70
C PHE A 388 29.12 -3.83 14.00
N LEU A 389 27.86 -4.07 13.62
CA LEU A 389 26.97 -3.03 13.09
C LEU A 389 26.63 -1.98 14.16
N TYR A 390 26.57 -2.39 15.43
CA TYR A 390 26.37 -1.50 16.56
C TYR A 390 27.67 -0.75 16.91
N THR A 391 28.80 -1.48 17.01
CA THR A 391 30.07 -0.87 17.43
C THR A 391 30.64 0.10 16.40
N HIS A 392 30.36 -0.09 15.10
CA HIS A 392 30.76 0.79 13.99
C HIS A 392 29.60 1.66 13.45
N PHE A 393 28.55 1.87 14.25
CA PHE A 393 27.36 2.58 13.76
C PHE A 393 27.65 4.03 13.34
N ARG A 394 28.61 4.69 13.98
CA ARG A 394 29.03 6.05 13.63
C ARG A 394 29.70 6.10 12.25
N GLU A 395 30.57 5.16 11.94
CA GLU A 395 31.19 5.05 10.61
C GLU A 395 30.15 4.73 9.52
N ILE A 396 29.12 3.94 9.85
CA ILE A 396 27.99 3.72 8.94
C ILE A 396 27.27 5.06 8.65
N CYS A 397 27.04 5.88 9.67
CA CYS A 397 26.40 7.18 9.51
C CYS A 397 27.27 8.15 8.67
N GLU A 398 28.58 8.18 8.88
CA GLU A 398 29.53 8.98 8.08
C GLU A 398 29.50 8.60 6.60
N LEU A 399 29.38 7.31 6.31
CA LEU A 399 29.23 6.83 4.93
C LEU A 399 27.86 7.26 4.37
N CYS A 400 26.78 7.03 5.06
CA CYS A 400 25.43 7.30 4.59
C CYS A 400 25.21 8.79 4.24
N VAL A 401 25.69 9.72 5.07
CA VAL A 401 25.50 11.15 4.86
C VAL A 401 26.26 11.68 3.63
N ALA A 402 27.30 10.98 3.21
CA ALA A 402 28.08 11.36 2.03
C ALA A 402 27.38 11.08 0.70
N TYR A 403 26.32 10.25 0.71
CA TYR A 403 25.59 9.84 -0.49
C TYR A 403 24.07 10.10 -0.40
N ASP A 404 23.58 10.64 0.73
CA ASP A 404 22.16 10.73 1.10
C ASP A 404 21.47 9.36 1.13
N VAL A 405 22.15 8.36 1.69
CA VAL A 405 21.52 7.07 1.97
C VAL A 405 20.79 7.15 3.30
N SER A 406 19.52 6.79 3.31
CA SER A 406 18.74 6.72 4.55
C SER A 406 18.99 5.38 5.27
N LEU A 407 18.81 5.35 6.58
CA LEU A 407 18.87 4.12 7.37
C LEU A 407 17.46 3.60 7.65
N SER A 408 17.23 2.31 7.39
CA SER A 408 16.15 1.51 7.95
C SER A 408 16.74 0.67 9.07
N LEU A 409 16.48 1.05 10.32
CA LEU A 409 17.01 0.31 11.47
C LEU A 409 16.19 -0.95 11.65
N GLY A 410 16.80 -2.08 11.29
CA GLY A 410 16.15 -3.38 11.17
C GLY A 410 15.77 -3.98 12.53
N ASP A 411 14.58 -4.55 12.61
CA ASP A 411 14.02 -5.24 13.77
C ASP A 411 14.46 -6.72 13.80
N GLY A 412 15.73 -6.97 14.06
CA GLY A 412 16.31 -8.31 14.07
C GLY A 412 15.70 -9.25 15.11
N MET A 413 15.12 -8.70 16.17
CA MET A 413 14.45 -9.44 17.25
C MET A 413 12.92 -9.43 17.12
N ARG A 414 12.35 -9.10 15.94
CA ARG A 414 10.91 -9.14 15.74
C ARG A 414 10.31 -10.52 16.00
N PRO A 415 9.08 -10.65 16.54
CA PRO A 415 8.43 -11.93 16.72
C PRO A 415 8.07 -12.57 15.36
N GLY A 416 8.19 -13.89 15.27
CA GLY A 416 7.82 -14.69 14.10
C GLY A 416 6.55 -15.49 14.29
N SER A 417 5.87 -15.28 15.41
CA SER A 417 4.53 -15.81 15.71
C SER A 417 3.83 -14.89 16.68
N ILE A 418 2.50 -14.96 16.72
CA ILE A 418 1.72 -14.19 17.71
C ILE A 418 2.01 -14.63 19.15
N ALA A 419 2.52 -15.87 19.36
CA ALA A 419 2.91 -16.36 20.68
C ALA A 419 4.14 -15.63 21.25
N ASP A 420 5.01 -15.11 20.39
CA ASP A 420 6.25 -14.41 20.76
C ASP A 420 6.07 -12.88 20.79
N ALA A 421 4.87 -12.38 20.48
CA ALA A 421 4.57 -10.96 20.35
C ALA A 421 4.77 -10.19 21.66
N ASN A 422 5.37 -9.00 21.58
CA ASN A 422 5.59 -8.07 22.69
C ASN A 422 6.45 -8.64 23.83
N ASP A 423 7.36 -9.53 23.49
CA ASP A 423 8.30 -10.05 24.47
C ASP A 423 9.43 -9.05 24.82
N GLU A 424 10.20 -9.40 25.83
CA GLU A 424 11.29 -8.59 26.34
C GLU A 424 12.38 -8.31 25.27
N ALA A 425 12.70 -9.32 24.44
CA ALA A 425 13.71 -9.19 23.39
C ALA A 425 13.31 -8.17 22.32
N GLN A 426 12.04 -8.20 21.89
CA GLN A 426 11.50 -7.26 20.90
C GLN A 426 11.60 -5.81 21.39
N PHE A 427 11.16 -5.55 22.62
CA PHE A 427 11.16 -4.18 23.12
C PHE A 427 12.54 -3.67 23.55
N ALA A 428 13.41 -4.54 24.03
CA ALA A 428 14.81 -4.17 24.32
C ALA A 428 15.56 -3.75 23.04
N GLU A 429 15.31 -4.44 21.91
CA GLU A 429 15.82 -3.99 20.62
C GLU A 429 15.21 -2.64 20.21
N LEU A 430 13.89 -2.45 20.33
CA LEU A 430 13.23 -1.19 19.99
C LEU A 430 13.81 0.01 20.75
N GLU A 431 14.10 -0.15 22.05
CA GLU A 431 14.76 0.87 22.85
C GLU A 431 16.17 1.20 22.31
N THR A 432 16.94 0.17 21.95
CA THR A 432 18.27 0.36 21.33
C THR A 432 18.16 1.06 19.98
N LEU A 433 17.16 0.71 19.14
CA LEU A 433 16.92 1.42 17.88
C LEU A 433 16.63 2.91 18.13
N GLY A 434 15.89 3.23 19.21
CA GLY A 434 15.66 4.61 19.64
C GLY A 434 16.94 5.37 20.04
N GLU A 435 17.95 4.68 20.61
CA GLU A 435 19.26 5.26 20.86
C GLU A 435 20.02 5.51 19.56
N LEU A 436 20.01 4.54 18.64
CA LEU A 436 20.70 4.61 17.35
C LEU A 436 20.13 5.71 16.44
N VAL A 437 18.82 5.96 16.47
CA VAL A 437 18.18 7.10 15.77
C VAL A 437 18.83 8.42 16.18
N LYS A 438 19.01 8.65 17.46
CA LYS A 438 19.61 9.91 17.97
C LYS A 438 21.04 10.07 17.47
N ILE A 439 21.82 8.97 17.45
CA ILE A 439 23.17 8.97 16.89
C ILE A 439 23.14 9.29 15.39
N ALA A 440 22.26 8.64 14.61
CA ALA A 440 22.12 8.91 13.17
C ALA A 440 21.79 10.38 12.90
N TRP A 441 20.92 10.98 13.72
CA TRP A 441 20.56 12.39 13.60
C TRP A 441 21.69 13.36 13.95
N GLU A 442 22.66 12.97 14.81
CA GLU A 442 23.90 13.77 15.04
C GLU A 442 24.72 13.92 13.74
N TYR A 443 24.63 12.93 12.87
CA TYR A 443 25.31 12.91 11.56
C TYR A 443 24.43 13.45 10.42
N ASP A 444 23.21 13.93 10.68
CA ASP A 444 22.21 14.33 9.69
C ASP A 444 21.77 13.18 8.76
N VAL A 445 21.76 11.94 9.23
CA VAL A 445 21.30 10.78 8.47
C VAL A 445 19.79 10.59 8.68
N GLN A 446 19.03 10.55 7.57
CA GLN A 446 17.61 10.24 7.58
C GLN A 446 17.38 8.80 8.04
N THR A 447 16.40 8.55 8.91
CA THR A 447 16.25 7.24 9.55
C THR A 447 14.78 6.86 9.70
N ILE A 448 14.46 5.60 9.37
CA ILE A 448 13.20 4.93 9.70
C ILE A 448 13.47 3.72 10.60
N ILE A 449 12.45 3.28 11.32
CA ILE A 449 12.53 2.14 12.25
C ILE A 449 11.71 1.00 11.68
N GLU A 450 12.28 -0.19 11.58
CA GLU A 450 11.51 -1.39 11.25
C GLU A 450 10.75 -1.90 12.48
N GLY A 451 9.64 -2.56 12.24
CA GLY A 451 8.76 -3.04 13.28
C GLY A 451 8.12 -4.40 12.97
N PRO A 452 7.37 -4.96 13.94
CA PRO A 452 7.06 -6.37 14.04
C PRO A 452 6.20 -6.91 12.90
N GLY A 453 6.39 -8.21 12.62
CA GLY A 453 5.68 -8.97 11.61
C GLY A 453 4.51 -9.82 12.12
N HIS A 454 4.43 -10.13 13.42
CA HIS A 454 3.39 -11.00 14.01
C HIS A 454 2.94 -10.42 15.36
N ILE A 455 1.80 -9.72 15.36
CA ILE A 455 1.22 -9.11 16.57
C ILE A 455 -0.29 -9.33 16.56
N PRO A 456 -0.89 -9.94 17.57
CA PRO A 456 -2.33 -10.04 17.68
C PRO A 456 -2.97 -8.67 17.85
N MET A 457 -4.20 -8.50 17.38
CA MET A 457 -4.84 -7.19 17.20
C MET A 457 -4.80 -6.29 18.44
N GLN A 458 -5.02 -6.85 19.62
CA GLN A 458 -5.09 -6.09 20.89
C GLN A 458 -3.73 -5.50 21.32
N LEU A 459 -2.61 -6.00 20.79
CA LEU A 459 -1.26 -5.54 21.13
C LEU A 459 -0.66 -4.57 20.10
N ILE A 460 -1.32 -4.35 18.96
CA ILE A 460 -0.78 -3.52 17.86
C ILE A 460 -0.58 -2.06 18.31
N LYS A 461 -1.56 -1.50 19.06
CA LYS A 461 -1.45 -0.11 19.51
C LYS A 461 -0.27 0.11 20.44
N GLU A 462 0.01 -0.84 21.35
CA GLU A 462 1.16 -0.77 22.26
C GLU A 462 2.49 -0.67 21.50
N ASN A 463 2.64 -1.43 20.40
CA ASN A 463 3.83 -1.35 19.54
C ASN A 463 4.02 0.05 18.96
N MET A 464 2.94 0.66 18.44
CA MET A 464 3.02 2.01 17.90
C MET A 464 3.34 3.04 18.98
N ASP A 465 2.66 2.97 20.12
CA ASP A 465 2.87 3.92 21.23
C ASP A 465 4.32 3.87 21.74
N LYS A 466 4.86 2.66 21.95
CA LYS A 466 6.26 2.47 22.37
C LYS A 466 7.26 3.00 21.34
N GLN A 467 7.00 2.73 20.05
CA GLN A 467 7.87 3.24 18.99
C GLN A 467 7.91 4.77 18.96
N LEU A 468 6.75 5.43 19.05
CA LEU A 468 6.68 6.90 19.09
C LEU A 468 7.48 7.49 20.27
N ILE A 469 7.44 6.83 21.44
CA ILE A 469 8.12 7.28 22.65
C ILE A 469 9.64 7.04 22.55
N HIS A 470 10.04 5.81 22.29
CA HIS A 470 11.47 5.42 22.33
C HIS A 470 12.25 5.96 21.15
N CYS A 471 11.61 5.99 19.94
CA CYS A 471 12.26 6.42 18.70
C CYS A 471 11.98 7.88 18.32
N ALA A 472 11.46 8.71 19.25
CA ALA A 472 11.25 10.15 19.08
C ALA A 472 10.47 10.51 17.80
N GLU A 473 9.40 9.75 17.50
CA GLU A 473 8.53 9.90 16.33
C GLU A 473 9.21 9.70 14.97
N ALA A 474 10.41 9.10 14.90
CA ALA A 474 10.98 8.65 13.64
C ALA A 474 9.97 7.75 12.88
N PRO A 475 9.88 7.79 11.55
CA PRO A 475 8.88 7.02 10.83
C PRO A 475 8.98 5.52 11.12
N PHE A 476 7.84 4.87 11.35
CA PHE A 476 7.76 3.43 11.59
C PHE A 476 7.45 2.70 10.29
N TYR A 477 8.13 1.60 10.07
CA TYR A 477 8.02 0.72 8.89
C TYR A 477 7.81 -0.71 9.35
N THR A 478 6.63 -1.30 9.11
CA THR A 478 6.25 -2.61 9.66
C THR A 478 6.01 -3.67 8.58
N LEU A 479 6.34 -4.92 8.90
CA LEU A 479 6.01 -6.09 8.08
C LEU A 479 4.63 -6.62 8.51
N GLY A 480 3.57 -6.03 8.02
CA GLY A 480 2.22 -6.30 8.47
C GLY A 480 1.80 -5.35 9.62
N PRO A 481 1.50 -5.86 10.81
CA PRO A 481 1.74 -7.21 11.33
C PRO A 481 0.64 -8.23 11.00
N GLN A 482 1.00 -9.50 10.95
CA GLN A 482 0.05 -10.62 10.90
C GLN A 482 -0.65 -10.77 12.25
N ILE A 483 -1.99 -10.78 12.22
CA ILE A 483 -2.81 -10.82 13.45
C ILE A 483 -3.10 -12.25 13.93
N THR A 484 -2.78 -13.25 13.14
CA THR A 484 -2.94 -14.68 13.39
C THR A 484 -2.04 -15.48 12.45
N ASP A 485 -1.61 -16.66 12.87
CA ASP A 485 -0.67 -17.52 12.14
C ASP A 485 -1.35 -18.70 11.41
N ILE A 486 -2.70 -18.78 11.43
CA ILE A 486 -3.43 -19.99 10.94
C ILE A 486 -3.71 -20.01 9.45
N ALA A 487 -3.26 -19.04 8.68
CA ALA A 487 -3.70 -18.85 7.30
C ALA A 487 -2.55 -18.88 6.26
N PRO A 488 -1.72 -19.93 6.19
CA PRO A 488 -0.69 -20.03 5.15
C PRO A 488 -1.31 -19.95 3.75
N GLY A 489 -0.73 -19.12 2.87
CA GLY A 489 -1.27 -18.81 1.55
C GLY A 489 -2.25 -17.63 1.53
N TYR A 490 -2.68 -17.16 2.70
CA TYR A 490 -3.56 -15.99 2.90
C TYR A 490 -2.92 -14.93 3.80
N ASP A 491 -1.60 -14.98 3.99
CA ASP A 491 -0.87 -14.10 4.89
C ASP A 491 -1.01 -12.61 4.51
N HIS A 492 -1.24 -12.32 3.23
CA HIS A 492 -1.54 -10.96 2.75
C HIS A 492 -2.89 -10.42 3.26
N PHE A 493 -3.85 -11.28 3.62
CA PHE A 493 -5.09 -10.85 4.31
C PHE A 493 -4.84 -10.64 5.80
N THR A 494 -4.25 -11.62 6.48
CA THR A 494 -4.04 -11.55 7.94
C THR A 494 -3.12 -10.39 8.31
N SER A 495 -2.09 -10.15 7.52
CA SER A 495 -1.18 -9.01 7.69
C SER A 495 -1.79 -7.70 7.22
N GLY A 496 -2.61 -7.70 6.16
CA GLY A 496 -3.31 -6.51 5.68
C GLY A 496 -4.25 -5.90 6.73
N ILE A 497 -4.92 -6.74 7.55
CA ILE A 497 -5.74 -6.27 8.68
C ILE A 497 -4.87 -5.54 9.70
N GLY A 498 -3.78 -6.16 10.13
CA GLY A 498 -2.86 -5.56 11.11
C GLY A 498 -2.15 -4.33 10.56
N ALA A 499 -1.79 -4.35 9.28
CA ALA A 499 -1.21 -3.22 8.57
C ALA A 499 -2.14 -2.00 8.57
N ALA A 500 -3.44 -2.19 8.29
CA ALA A 500 -4.42 -1.12 8.35
C ALA A 500 -4.52 -0.52 9.77
N MET A 501 -4.50 -1.38 10.80
CA MET A 501 -4.57 -0.94 12.20
C MET A 501 -3.33 -0.14 12.60
N ILE A 502 -2.12 -0.66 12.38
CA ILE A 502 -0.90 0.01 12.82
C ILE A 502 -0.66 1.29 12.04
N ALA A 503 -1.01 1.33 10.74
CA ALA A 503 -0.94 2.53 9.92
C ALA A 503 -1.93 3.60 10.39
N TRP A 504 -3.13 3.21 10.80
CA TRP A 504 -4.08 4.13 11.42
C TRP A 504 -3.52 4.74 12.72
N TYR A 505 -2.84 3.96 13.54
CA TYR A 505 -2.21 4.45 14.77
C TYR A 505 -0.95 5.31 14.53
N GLY A 506 -0.37 5.31 13.33
CA GLY A 506 0.73 6.21 12.98
C GLY A 506 1.91 5.61 12.22
N CYS A 507 1.89 4.31 11.89
CA CYS A 507 2.92 3.73 11.03
C CYS A 507 2.92 4.42 9.65
N ALA A 508 4.10 4.75 9.16
CA ALA A 508 4.29 5.59 7.97
C ALA A 508 4.47 4.78 6.69
N MET A 509 5.03 3.58 6.79
CA MET A 509 5.27 2.69 5.66
C MET A 509 4.97 1.24 6.03
N LEU A 510 4.41 0.51 5.09
CA LEU A 510 4.04 -0.89 5.23
C LEU A 510 4.87 -1.74 4.28
N CYS A 511 5.56 -2.75 4.80
CA CYS A 511 6.14 -3.80 3.98
C CYS A 511 5.05 -4.77 3.57
N TYR A 512 4.85 -4.93 2.26
CA TYR A 512 3.83 -5.83 1.78
C TYR A 512 4.16 -7.29 2.12
N VAL A 513 3.10 -8.09 2.22
CA VAL A 513 3.17 -9.54 2.35
C VAL A 513 2.43 -10.14 1.16
N THR A 514 2.98 -11.20 0.58
CA THR A 514 2.36 -11.90 -0.56
C THR A 514 1.68 -13.19 -0.11
N PRO A 515 0.82 -13.81 -0.95
CA PRO A 515 0.25 -15.13 -0.64
C PRO A 515 1.30 -16.21 -0.40
N LYS A 516 2.55 -15.99 -0.85
CA LYS A 516 3.65 -16.95 -0.69
C LYS A 516 4.57 -16.68 0.50
N GLU A 517 4.18 -15.79 1.40
CA GLU A 517 4.93 -15.58 2.62
C GLU A 517 5.12 -16.93 3.34
N HIS A 518 6.31 -17.18 3.85
CA HIS A 518 6.73 -18.43 4.47
C HIS A 518 6.68 -19.70 3.56
N LEU A 519 6.20 -19.60 2.30
CA LEU A 519 6.00 -20.74 1.42
C LEU A 519 6.92 -20.77 0.21
N GLY A 520 7.32 -19.61 -0.32
CA GLY A 520 8.16 -19.59 -1.52
C GLY A 520 8.42 -18.19 -2.09
N LEU A 521 9.24 -18.13 -3.14
CA LEU A 521 9.53 -16.87 -3.83
C LEU A 521 8.31 -16.42 -4.65
N PRO A 522 7.83 -15.19 -4.48
CA PRO A 522 6.67 -14.68 -5.20
C PRO A 522 6.96 -14.45 -6.68
N ASN A 523 6.01 -14.79 -7.53
CA ASN A 523 5.96 -14.38 -8.92
C ASN A 523 5.23 -13.02 -9.05
N LYS A 524 5.15 -12.48 -10.28
CA LYS A 524 4.53 -11.15 -10.46
C LYS A 524 3.04 -11.09 -10.09
N GLN A 525 2.29 -12.18 -10.17
CA GLN A 525 0.88 -12.19 -9.73
C GLN A 525 0.75 -12.18 -8.21
N ASP A 526 1.64 -12.90 -7.52
CA ASP A 526 1.73 -12.85 -6.07
C ASP A 526 2.10 -11.43 -5.59
N VAL A 527 3.04 -10.77 -6.30
CA VAL A 527 3.40 -9.35 -6.08
C VAL A 527 2.20 -8.44 -6.24
N LYS A 528 1.42 -8.59 -7.33
CA LYS A 528 0.17 -7.84 -7.54
C LYS A 528 -0.80 -8.03 -6.38
N GLN A 529 -1.08 -9.27 -5.99
CA GLN A 529 -2.02 -9.57 -4.92
C GLN A 529 -1.60 -8.95 -3.57
N GLY A 530 -0.32 -9.08 -3.22
CA GLY A 530 0.23 -8.45 -2.02
C GLY A 530 0.11 -6.94 -2.05
N LEU A 531 0.48 -6.29 -3.17
CA LEU A 531 0.38 -4.84 -3.32
C LEU A 531 -1.06 -4.35 -3.24
N ILE A 532 -2.02 -5.01 -3.90
CA ILE A 532 -3.43 -4.63 -3.81
C ILE A 532 -3.94 -4.73 -2.38
N ALA A 533 -3.63 -5.83 -1.66
CA ALA A 533 -4.02 -5.98 -0.26
C ALA A 533 -3.47 -4.84 0.62
N TYR A 534 -2.20 -4.48 0.42
CA TYR A 534 -1.55 -3.44 1.21
C TYR A 534 -1.93 -2.01 0.80
N LYS A 535 -2.23 -1.75 -0.48
CA LYS A 535 -2.81 -0.46 -0.90
C LYS A 535 -4.22 -0.29 -0.34
N ILE A 536 -5.01 -1.37 -0.18
CA ILE A 536 -6.30 -1.34 0.52
C ILE A 536 -6.06 -0.99 2.01
N ALA A 537 -5.11 -1.64 2.68
CA ALA A 537 -4.78 -1.38 4.08
C ALA A 537 -4.33 0.07 4.31
N ALA A 538 -3.40 0.56 3.48
CA ALA A 538 -2.89 1.93 3.53
C ALA A 538 -4.00 2.96 3.29
N HIS A 539 -4.82 2.77 2.26
CA HIS A 539 -5.94 3.64 1.94
C HIS A 539 -7.00 3.68 3.05
N ALA A 540 -7.34 2.52 3.63
CA ALA A 540 -8.26 2.44 4.78
C ALA A 540 -7.72 3.21 5.99
N ALA A 541 -6.42 3.12 6.27
CA ALA A 541 -5.77 3.88 7.33
C ALA A 541 -5.78 5.39 7.07
N ASP A 542 -5.55 5.83 5.83
CA ASP A 542 -5.59 7.24 5.44
C ASP A 542 -7.00 7.83 5.58
N ILE A 543 -8.05 7.07 5.22
CA ILE A 543 -9.44 7.44 5.51
C ILE A 543 -9.68 7.55 7.02
N ALA A 544 -9.26 6.55 7.79
CA ALA A 544 -9.46 6.50 9.24
C ALA A 544 -8.75 7.63 9.99
N LYS A 545 -7.57 8.06 9.51
CA LYS A 545 -6.86 9.26 10.00
C LYS A 545 -7.55 10.57 9.64
N GLY A 546 -8.50 10.57 8.70
CA GLY A 546 -9.15 11.77 8.19
C GLY A 546 -8.30 12.53 7.16
N HIS A 547 -7.48 11.83 6.37
CA HIS A 547 -6.70 12.45 5.30
C HIS A 547 -7.64 13.06 4.24
N PRO A 548 -7.53 14.36 3.90
CA PRO A 548 -8.54 15.07 3.10
C PRO A 548 -8.80 14.47 1.71
N GLY A 549 -7.76 13.91 1.10
CA GLY A 549 -7.82 13.34 -0.25
C GLY A 549 -8.30 11.89 -0.32
N ALA A 550 -8.28 11.16 0.80
CA ALA A 550 -8.48 9.72 0.77
C ALA A 550 -9.90 9.34 0.32
N GLN A 551 -10.93 10.00 0.82
CA GLN A 551 -12.33 9.61 0.58
C GLN A 551 -12.89 10.01 -0.80
N ILE A 552 -12.21 10.88 -1.55
CA ILE A 552 -12.72 11.39 -2.85
C ILE A 552 -12.96 10.26 -3.85
N ARG A 553 -11.98 9.37 -3.96
CA ARG A 553 -12.04 8.23 -4.89
C ARG A 553 -13.13 7.24 -4.49
N ASP A 554 -13.32 6.98 -3.19
CA ASP A 554 -14.41 6.14 -2.68
C ASP A 554 -15.78 6.72 -2.98
N ASN A 555 -15.96 8.03 -2.80
CA ASN A 555 -17.21 8.72 -3.12
C ASN A 555 -17.53 8.64 -4.61
N ALA A 556 -16.55 8.89 -5.47
CA ALA A 556 -16.70 8.79 -6.92
C ALA A 556 -17.05 7.36 -7.35
N LEU A 557 -16.34 6.34 -6.82
CA LEU A 557 -16.61 4.94 -7.09
C LEU A 557 -18.02 4.54 -6.61
N SER A 558 -18.41 4.97 -5.42
CA SER A 558 -19.74 4.69 -4.86
C SER A 558 -20.85 5.34 -5.70
N LYS A 559 -20.64 6.59 -6.20
CA LYS A 559 -21.55 7.24 -7.13
C LYS A 559 -21.64 6.45 -8.44
N ALA A 560 -20.51 6.09 -9.04
CA ALA A 560 -20.47 5.29 -10.27
C ALA A 560 -21.19 3.95 -10.12
N ARG A 561 -20.99 3.26 -8.98
CA ARG A 561 -21.66 1.99 -8.65
C ARG A 561 -23.16 2.16 -8.55
N PHE A 562 -23.64 3.19 -7.87
CA PHE A 562 -25.07 3.47 -7.72
C PHE A 562 -25.74 3.80 -9.06
N GLU A 563 -25.01 4.47 -9.96
CA GLU A 563 -25.47 4.90 -11.28
C GLU A 563 -25.29 3.82 -12.37
N PHE A 564 -24.76 2.65 -12.03
CA PHE A 564 -24.41 1.56 -12.95
C PHE A 564 -23.46 2.00 -14.08
N ARG A 565 -22.58 2.96 -13.80
CA ARG A 565 -21.48 3.35 -14.68
C ARG A 565 -20.32 2.35 -14.47
N TRP A 566 -20.47 1.13 -15.03
CA TRP A 566 -19.61 -0.02 -14.77
C TRP A 566 -18.16 0.26 -15.09
N GLU A 567 -17.86 0.88 -16.24
CA GLU A 567 -16.51 1.23 -16.64
C GLU A 567 -15.85 2.17 -15.63
N ASP A 568 -16.57 3.16 -15.15
CA ASP A 568 -16.05 4.08 -14.13
C ASP A 568 -15.84 3.35 -12.80
N GLN A 569 -16.75 2.45 -12.41
CA GLN A 569 -16.60 1.65 -11.20
C GLN A 569 -15.33 0.79 -11.26
N TYR A 570 -15.00 0.18 -12.39
CA TYR A 570 -13.78 -0.61 -12.54
C TYR A 570 -12.54 0.29 -12.51
N ASN A 571 -12.54 1.36 -13.30
CA ASN A 571 -11.38 2.25 -13.47
C ASN A 571 -11.06 3.05 -12.22
N LEU A 572 -12.05 3.37 -11.39
CA LEU A 572 -11.87 3.97 -10.05
C LEU A 572 -11.39 2.95 -9.02
N GLY A 573 -11.51 1.65 -9.25
CA GLY A 573 -10.97 0.59 -8.40
C GLY A 573 -9.45 0.51 -8.43
N LEU A 574 -8.85 -0.10 -7.42
CA LEU A 574 -7.40 -0.35 -7.38
C LEU A 574 -6.96 -1.39 -8.42
N ASP A 575 -7.83 -2.34 -8.75
CA ASP A 575 -7.60 -3.40 -9.74
C ASP A 575 -8.75 -3.45 -10.75
N PRO A 576 -8.72 -2.59 -11.79
CA PRO A 576 -9.75 -2.54 -12.82
C PRO A 576 -9.90 -3.85 -13.59
N ASP A 577 -8.77 -4.54 -13.84
CA ASP A 577 -8.74 -5.75 -14.65
C ASP A 577 -9.50 -6.89 -13.95
N THR A 578 -9.25 -7.10 -12.66
CA THR A 578 -9.95 -8.12 -11.86
C THR A 578 -11.42 -7.77 -11.66
N ALA A 579 -11.75 -6.50 -11.41
CA ALA A 579 -13.14 -6.06 -11.25
C ALA A 579 -13.96 -6.32 -12.50
N ARG A 580 -13.42 -5.99 -13.67
CA ARG A 580 -14.05 -6.26 -14.97
C ARG A 580 -14.21 -7.77 -15.21
N ALA A 581 -13.16 -8.55 -15.00
CA ALA A 581 -13.19 -10.00 -15.21
C ALA A 581 -14.29 -10.67 -14.39
N TYR A 582 -14.42 -10.33 -13.12
CA TYR A 582 -15.45 -10.91 -12.24
C TYR A 582 -16.87 -10.49 -12.62
N HIS A 583 -17.06 -9.25 -13.08
CA HIS A 583 -18.36 -8.80 -13.54
C HIS A 583 -18.76 -9.54 -14.83
N ASP A 584 -17.84 -9.63 -15.78
CA ASP A 584 -18.12 -10.17 -17.12
C ASP A 584 -18.23 -11.70 -17.14
N GLU A 585 -17.54 -12.41 -16.21
CA GLU A 585 -17.57 -13.86 -16.09
C GLU A 585 -18.99 -14.42 -15.98
N SER A 586 -19.86 -13.73 -15.25
CA SER A 586 -21.22 -14.16 -14.96
C SER A 586 -22.28 -13.56 -15.91
N LEU A 587 -21.88 -12.74 -16.87
CA LEU A 587 -22.75 -12.05 -17.83
C LEU A 587 -22.29 -12.31 -19.28
N PRO A 588 -22.69 -13.47 -19.85
CA PRO A 588 -22.15 -13.93 -21.15
C PRO A 588 -22.59 -13.10 -22.35
N GLN A 589 -23.65 -12.29 -22.24
CA GLN A 589 -24.13 -11.43 -23.32
C GLN A 589 -23.63 -10.01 -23.18
N GLU A 590 -23.11 -9.42 -24.25
CA GLU A 590 -22.58 -8.04 -24.25
C GLU A 590 -23.60 -6.99 -23.78
N SER A 591 -24.87 -7.16 -24.13
CA SER A 591 -25.96 -6.28 -23.67
C SER A 591 -26.19 -6.35 -22.16
N ALA A 592 -25.88 -7.48 -21.53
CA ALA A 592 -26.01 -7.65 -20.08
C ALA A 592 -24.87 -6.97 -19.30
N LYS A 593 -23.71 -6.80 -19.90
CA LYS A 593 -22.55 -6.16 -19.29
C LYS A 593 -22.74 -4.65 -19.02
N VAL A 594 -23.65 -4.01 -19.74
CA VAL A 594 -24.03 -2.60 -19.57
C VAL A 594 -25.37 -2.40 -18.87
N ALA A 595 -25.96 -3.48 -18.35
CA ALA A 595 -27.27 -3.45 -17.72
C ALA A 595 -27.27 -2.76 -16.37
N HIS A 596 -28.42 -2.26 -15.94
CA HIS A 596 -28.63 -1.63 -14.62
C HIS A 596 -28.85 -2.68 -13.51
N PHE A 597 -28.11 -3.77 -13.53
CA PHE A 597 -28.05 -4.81 -12.52
C PHE A 597 -26.80 -5.68 -12.74
N CYS A 598 -26.36 -6.43 -11.76
CA CYS A 598 -25.36 -7.49 -11.90
C CYS A 598 -26.00 -8.87 -11.73
N SER A 599 -25.24 -9.92 -12.01
CA SER A 599 -25.70 -11.32 -11.89
C SER A 599 -26.16 -11.70 -10.48
N MET A 600 -25.62 -11.04 -9.43
CA MET A 600 -25.95 -11.33 -8.04
C MET A 600 -27.42 -11.11 -7.71
N CYS A 601 -27.98 -9.95 -8.07
CA CYS A 601 -29.38 -9.60 -7.77
C CYS A 601 -30.33 -9.84 -8.95
N GLY A 602 -29.81 -9.81 -10.18
CA GLY A 602 -30.62 -9.82 -11.39
C GLY A 602 -31.51 -8.56 -11.54
N PRO A 603 -32.34 -8.52 -12.59
CA PRO A 603 -33.05 -7.29 -12.99
C PRO A 603 -34.18 -6.87 -12.02
N LYS A 604 -34.71 -7.80 -11.21
CA LYS A 604 -35.90 -7.54 -10.37
C LYS A 604 -35.60 -7.28 -8.90
N PHE A 605 -34.41 -7.66 -8.43
CA PHE A 605 -34.05 -7.60 -7.00
C PHE A 605 -32.88 -6.67 -6.68
N CYS A 606 -32.41 -5.89 -7.65
CA CYS A 606 -31.33 -4.96 -7.41
C CYS A 606 -31.80 -3.79 -6.54
N SER A 607 -31.31 -3.74 -5.29
CA SER A 607 -31.66 -2.71 -4.32
C SER A 607 -31.32 -1.30 -4.81
N MET A 608 -30.23 -1.11 -5.54
CA MET A 608 -29.84 0.20 -6.10
C MET A 608 -30.84 0.66 -7.15
N LYS A 609 -31.31 -0.25 -8.02
CA LYS A 609 -32.37 0.08 -8.99
C LYS A 609 -33.69 0.45 -8.32
N ILE A 610 -34.12 -0.35 -7.35
CA ILE A 610 -35.33 -0.08 -6.55
C ILE A 610 -35.19 1.27 -5.83
N THR A 611 -34.01 1.59 -5.27
CA THR A 611 -33.78 2.86 -4.58
C THR A 611 -33.78 4.06 -5.55
N GLN A 612 -33.35 3.89 -6.79
CA GLN A 612 -33.50 4.93 -7.83
C GLN A 612 -34.98 5.25 -8.03
N ASP A 613 -35.83 4.23 -8.19
CA ASP A 613 -37.27 4.44 -8.34
C ASP A 613 -37.89 5.18 -7.12
N VAL A 614 -37.39 4.90 -5.90
CA VAL A 614 -37.79 5.62 -4.67
C VAL A 614 -37.34 7.08 -4.72
N ARG A 615 -36.12 7.36 -5.16
CA ARG A 615 -35.60 8.74 -5.31
C ARG A 615 -36.39 9.53 -6.36
N ASP A 616 -36.67 8.93 -7.50
CA ASP A 616 -37.45 9.57 -8.57
C ASP A 616 -38.85 9.90 -8.10
N TYR A 617 -39.46 8.99 -7.36
CA TYR A 617 -40.76 9.23 -6.72
C TYR A 617 -40.69 10.39 -5.69
N ALA A 618 -39.71 10.40 -4.80
CA ALA A 618 -39.51 11.46 -3.83
C ALA A 618 -39.28 12.84 -4.48
N ALA A 619 -38.48 12.87 -5.57
CA ALA A 619 -38.22 14.09 -6.33
C ALA A 619 -39.49 14.61 -7.02
N SER A 620 -40.32 13.70 -7.57
CA SER A 620 -41.62 14.07 -8.19
C SER A 620 -42.61 14.65 -7.17
N LEU A 621 -42.60 14.14 -5.94
CA LEU A 621 -43.39 14.69 -4.84
C LEU A 621 -42.93 16.09 -4.43
N ALA A 622 -41.61 16.29 -4.29
CA ALA A 622 -41.03 17.57 -3.91
C ALA A 622 -41.25 18.67 -4.97
N ALA A 623 -41.25 18.26 -6.26
CA ALA A 623 -41.50 19.17 -7.37
C ALA A 623 -42.98 19.54 -7.61
N GLY A 624 -43.91 18.94 -6.83
CA GLY A 624 -45.35 19.17 -7.02
C GLY A 624 -45.90 18.71 -8.38
N THR A 625 -45.14 17.92 -9.11
CA THR A 625 -45.45 17.45 -10.49
C THR A 625 -46.24 16.14 -10.55
N LEU A 626 -46.84 15.68 -9.45
CA LEU A 626 -47.83 14.64 -9.48
C LEU A 626 -49.16 15.22 -9.97
N SER A 627 -49.23 15.64 -11.22
CA SER A 627 -50.52 15.75 -11.92
C SER A 627 -50.98 14.36 -12.29
N VAL A 628 -52.17 14.02 -11.85
CA VAL A 628 -52.92 12.84 -12.30
C VAL A 628 -53.18 12.98 -13.80
N ALA A 629 -52.21 12.68 -14.64
CA ALA A 629 -52.42 12.61 -16.08
C ALA A 629 -51.53 11.55 -16.70
N SER A 630 -52.20 10.56 -17.23
CA SER A 630 -51.79 9.56 -18.17
C SER A 630 -51.34 8.21 -17.63
N SER A 631 -52.33 7.41 -17.32
CA SER A 631 -52.34 5.95 -17.32
C SER A 631 -52.23 5.32 -18.70
N SER A 632 -51.45 5.85 -19.64
CA SER A 632 -51.39 5.35 -21.00
C SER A 632 -50.00 4.95 -21.52
N GLN A 633 -48.98 4.86 -20.67
CA GLN A 633 -47.65 4.38 -21.11
C GLN A 633 -47.10 3.14 -20.35
N ASN A 634 -47.92 2.46 -19.54
CA ASN A 634 -47.51 1.22 -18.87
C ASN A 634 -48.20 -0.04 -19.47
N VAL A 635 -48.57 0.00 -20.75
CA VAL A 635 -49.23 -1.17 -21.40
C VAL A 635 -48.18 -2.21 -21.88
N GLU A 636 -46.94 -1.83 -22.13
CA GLU A 636 -45.92 -2.78 -22.55
C GLU A 636 -45.45 -3.75 -21.47
N SER A 637 -45.57 -3.37 -20.17
CA SER A 637 -45.26 -4.28 -19.09
C SER A 637 -46.37 -5.27 -18.74
N ALA A 638 -47.59 -5.01 -19.15
CA ALA A 638 -48.73 -5.91 -18.92
C ALA A 638 -48.77 -7.06 -19.93
N GLU A 639 -48.32 -6.85 -21.17
CA GLU A 639 -48.23 -7.91 -22.18
C GLU A 639 -47.08 -8.88 -21.95
N ALA A 640 -45.96 -8.40 -21.34
CA ALA A 640 -44.87 -9.28 -20.93
C ALA A 640 -45.25 -10.19 -19.75
N LEU A 641 -46.21 -9.80 -18.92
CA LEU A 641 -46.76 -10.62 -17.83
C LEU A 641 -47.78 -11.66 -18.29
N ALA A 642 -48.44 -11.42 -19.41
CA ALA A 642 -49.44 -12.35 -19.97
C ALA A 642 -48.80 -13.54 -20.70
N SER A 643 -47.57 -13.41 -21.18
CA SER A 643 -46.85 -14.48 -21.90
C SER A 643 -46.18 -15.54 -20.96
N ILE A 644 -46.18 -15.34 -19.64
CA ILE A 644 -45.58 -16.29 -18.68
C ILE A 644 -46.60 -17.27 -18.10
N ASN A 645 -47.89 -17.10 -18.38
CA ASN A 645 -48.97 -17.91 -17.81
C ASN A 645 -49.42 -19.14 -18.67
N SER A 646 -48.57 -19.63 -19.54
CA SER A 646 -48.84 -20.84 -20.31
C SER A 646 -47.90 -21.99 -19.98
N ALA A 647 -48.01 -22.53 -18.78
CA ALA A 647 -47.49 -23.85 -18.40
C ALA A 647 -48.47 -24.55 -17.43
N PRO A 648 -48.66 -25.89 -17.49
CA PRO A 648 -49.87 -26.54 -16.98
C PRO A 648 -49.92 -26.66 -15.45
N GLN A 649 -51.14 -26.57 -14.98
CA GLN A 649 -51.59 -26.51 -13.58
C GLN A 649 -51.27 -27.75 -12.74
N GLY A 650 -50.71 -27.51 -11.56
CA GLY A 650 -50.93 -28.33 -10.36
C GLY A 650 -51.64 -27.49 -9.31
N GLN A 651 -52.76 -27.94 -8.83
CA GLN A 651 -53.70 -27.25 -7.94
C GLN A 651 -53.11 -26.87 -6.56
N SER A 652 -53.62 -25.78 -6.03
CA SER A 652 -53.66 -25.27 -4.66
C SER A 652 -52.59 -24.27 -4.27
N ASN A 653 -52.95 -23.00 -4.39
CA ASN A 653 -52.68 -21.90 -3.44
C ASN A 653 -53.20 -20.54 -3.93
N THR A 654 -54.24 -20.57 -4.76
CA THR A 654 -54.82 -19.35 -5.40
C THR A 654 -55.72 -18.53 -4.47
N GLU A 655 -56.12 -19.05 -3.31
CA GLU A 655 -57.02 -18.32 -2.39
C GLU A 655 -56.31 -17.43 -1.39
N ALA A 656 -54.99 -17.63 -1.13
CA ALA A 656 -54.22 -16.81 -0.18
C ALA A 656 -53.67 -15.49 -0.80
N ILE A 657 -53.65 -15.39 -2.13
CA ILE A 657 -53.09 -14.22 -2.82
C ILE A 657 -54.12 -13.14 -3.13
N GLN A 658 -55.40 -13.46 -3.04
CA GLN A 658 -56.50 -12.52 -3.36
C GLN A 658 -56.90 -11.52 -2.26
N GLN A 659 -56.21 -11.50 -1.08
CA GLN A 659 -56.48 -10.53 -0.01
C GLN A 659 -55.31 -9.58 0.30
N ILE A 660 -54.32 -9.50 -0.51
CA ILE A 660 -53.38 -8.36 -0.40
C ILE A 660 -54.01 -7.20 -1.16
N THR A 661 -54.77 -6.38 -0.45
CA THR A 661 -55.26 -5.09 -0.96
C THR A 661 -54.04 -4.26 -1.32
N VAL A 662 -53.73 -4.17 -2.60
CA VAL A 662 -52.74 -3.23 -3.09
C VAL A 662 -53.26 -1.84 -2.75
N LYS A 663 -52.68 -1.21 -1.71
CA LYS A 663 -52.97 0.19 -1.40
C LYS A 663 -52.78 1.02 -2.66
N THR A 664 -53.74 1.86 -2.98
CA THR A 664 -53.65 2.78 -4.09
C THR A 664 -52.41 3.69 -3.87
N ARG A 665 -51.89 4.24 -4.94
CA ARG A 665 -50.71 5.13 -4.88
C ARG A 665 -50.93 6.30 -3.92
N ASP A 666 -52.17 6.75 -3.82
CA ASP A 666 -52.57 7.85 -2.91
C ASP A 666 -52.57 7.41 -1.45
N GLU A 667 -52.96 6.18 -1.14
CA GLU A 667 -52.90 5.62 0.22
C GLU A 667 -51.49 5.37 0.68
N LEU A 668 -50.60 4.98 -0.22
CA LEU A 668 -49.15 4.86 0.03
C LEU A 668 -48.51 6.25 0.26
N ALA A 669 -48.87 7.24 -0.56
CA ALA A 669 -48.40 8.61 -0.42
C ALA A 669 -48.85 9.24 0.92
N ALA A 670 -50.12 9.02 1.30
CA ALA A 670 -50.65 9.48 2.56
C ALA A 670 -49.96 8.80 3.77
N ALA A 671 -49.71 7.49 3.69
CA ALA A 671 -49.00 6.77 4.73
C ALA A 671 -47.54 7.20 4.88
N MET A 672 -46.86 7.49 3.77
CA MET A 672 -45.48 8.02 3.79
C MET A 672 -45.41 9.45 4.31
N ALA A 673 -46.38 10.32 3.94
CA ALA A 673 -46.46 11.68 4.46
C ALA A 673 -46.73 11.68 5.98
N GLN A 674 -47.60 10.79 6.44
CA GLN A 674 -47.85 10.59 7.86
C GLN A 674 -46.59 10.13 8.62
N LYS A 675 -45.87 9.15 8.11
CA LYS A 675 -44.61 8.67 8.69
C LYS A 675 -43.50 9.72 8.67
N SER A 676 -43.42 10.54 7.64
CA SER A 676 -42.48 11.65 7.56
C SER A 676 -42.81 12.74 8.60
N ALA A 677 -44.12 13.03 8.82
CA ALA A 677 -44.55 13.95 9.85
C ALA A 677 -44.29 13.41 11.27
N GLU A 678 -44.54 12.13 11.52
CA GLU A 678 -44.21 11.43 12.76
C GLU A 678 -42.71 11.48 13.06
N PHE A 679 -41.85 11.24 12.01
CA PHE A 679 -40.41 11.32 12.12
C PHE A 679 -39.94 12.75 12.44
N ALA A 680 -40.48 13.75 11.76
CA ALA A 680 -40.17 15.16 12.04
C ALA A 680 -40.62 15.57 13.48
N ALA A 681 -41.80 15.13 13.91
CA ALA A 681 -42.32 15.38 15.25
C ALA A 681 -41.51 14.69 16.36
N SER A 682 -40.86 13.55 16.05
CA SER A 682 -39.94 12.86 16.97
C SER A 682 -38.54 13.49 17.04
N GLY A 683 -38.32 14.65 16.40
CA GLY A 683 -37.07 15.38 16.40
C GLY A 683 -36.06 14.87 15.34
N ALA A 684 -36.55 14.16 14.33
CA ALA A 684 -35.73 13.61 13.19
C ALA A 684 -34.55 12.73 13.66
N LYS A 685 -34.72 12.01 14.76
CA LYS A 685 -33.68 11.08 15.26
C LYS A 685 -33.82 9.71 14.60
N LEU A 686 -32.76 9.22 14.02
CA LEU A 686 -32.67 7.90 13.38
C LEU A 686 -32.83 6.72 14.38
N TYR A 687 -32.56 6.95 15.66
CA TYR A 687 -32.69 5.97 16.72
C TYR A 687 -33.60 6.57 17.79
N LEU A 688 -34.75 5.96 17.98
CA LEU A 688 -35.58 6.21 19.16
C LEU A 688 -35.06 5.33 20.32
N PRO A 689 -34.94 5.86 21.57
CA PRO A 689 -34.67 4.99 22.70
C PRO A 689 -35.80 3.97 22.79
N LEU A 690 -35.45 2.71 22.94
CA LEU A 690 -36.42 1.67 23.32
C LEU A 690 -37.06 2.12 24.65
N GLY A 691 -38.29 2.63 24.56
CA GLY A 691 -39.07 2.93 25.75
C GLY A 691 -39.26 1.63 26.52
N ASP A 692 -39.12 1.71 27.84
CA ASP A 692 -39.36 0.59 28.74
C ASP A 692 -40.70 -0.08 28.40
N ALA A 693 -40.63 -1.31 27.93
CA ALA A 693 -41.77 -2.14 27.54
C ALA A 693 -42.51 -2.65 28.79
N ASN A 694 -42.81 -1.77 29.78
CA ASN A 694 -43.46 -2.17 31.03
C ASN A 694 -44.53 -1.18 31.53
N THR A 695 -45.31 -0.56 30.64
CA THR A 695 -46.52 0.16 31.05
C THR A 695 -47.65 0.06 30.03
N ALA A 696 -48.06 -1.15 29.67
CA ALA A 696 -49.33 -1.38 29.01
C ALA A 696 -49.79 -2.83 29.18
N ASN A 697 -50.03 -3.28 30.38
CA ASN A 697 -50.94 -4.40 30.68
C ASN A 697 -51.17 -4.49 32.21
N THR A 698 -51.95 -3.56 32.74
CA THR A 698 -52.60 -3.76 34.03
C THR A 698 -54.11 -3.46 33.89
N ALA A 699 -54.79 -4.42 33.32
CA ALA A 699 -56.23 -4.66 33.60
C ALA A 699 -56.48 -6.14 33.29
N ASN A 700 -56.38 -6.94 34.24
CA ASN A 700 -57.10 -8.12 34.65
C ASN A 700 -56.28 -9.24 35.24
N GLU A 701 -56.73 -9.57 36.43
CA GLU A 701 -56.70 -10.83 37.18
C GLU A 701 -55.55 -11.06 38.17
N SER A 702 -56.03 -10.81 39.42
CA SER A 702 -55.52 -11.34 40.65
C SER A 702 -55.41 -12.88 40.65
N THR A 703 -54.23 -13.41 40.96
CA THR A 703 -54.12 -14.56 41.88
C THR A 703 -52.73 -14.63 42.49
N LYS A 704 -52.69 -14.85 43.75
CA LYS A 704 -51.54 -14.97 44.66
C LYS A 704 -50.69 -16.17 44.37
N HIS A 705 -49.32 -16.02 44.47
CA HIS A 705 -48.58 -16.88 45.42
C HIS A 705 -47.22 -16.21 45.77
N GLN A 706 -46.97 -16.27 47.09
CA GLN A 706 -45.74 -15.88 47.79
C GLN A 706 -44.61 -16.82 47.40
N ASP A 707 -43.38 -16.33 47.20
CA ASP A 707 -42.23 -16.62 48.07
C ASP A 707 -41.03 -15.76 47.68
N GLY A 708 -40.37 -15.28 48.73
CA GLY A 708 -39.29 -14.32 48.62
C GLY A 708 -37.92 -14.94 48.48
N THR A 709 -37.06 -14.17 47.87
CA THR A 709 -35.66 -13.98 48.34
C THR A 709 -35.06 -12.77 47.65
N GLU A 710 -34.67 -11.79 48.46
CA GLU A 710 -33.86 -10.63 48.08
C GLU A 710 -32.44 -11.01 47.72
N LEU A 711 -31.92 -10.44 46.64
CA LEU A 711 -30.49 -10.19 46.48
C LEU A 711 -30.27 -8.76 46.01
N LYS A 712 -29.61 -7.98 46.85
CA LYS A 712 -29.22 -6.59 46.62
C LYS A 712 -28.05 -6.50 45.63
N PRO A 713 -27.99 -5.44 44.86
CA PRO A 713 -26.78 -5.14 44.03
C PRO A 713 -25.77 -4.33 44.84
N THR A 714 -24.51 -4.75 44.81
CA THR A 714 -23.37 -3.92 45.24
C THR A 714 -22.70 -3.29 44.04
N ALA A 715 -22.82 -1.98 44.00
CA ALA A 715 -21.93 -1.14 43.22
C ALA A 715 -20.64 -0.86 44.03
N GLN A 716 -19.49 -0.96 43.40
CA GLN A 716 -18.32 -0.20 43.83
C GLN A 716 -17.47 0.19 42.60
N VAL A 717 -17.49 1.50 42.39
CA VAL A 717 -16.51 2.26 41.61
C VAL A 717 -15.25 2.35 42.45
N ALA A 718 -14.08 2.16 41.84
CA ALA A 718 -12.82 2.65 42.38
C ALA A 718 -11.99 3.22 41.23
N GLU A 719 -11.77 4.52 41.31
CA GLU A 719 -10.72 5.27 40.62
C GLU A 719 -9.33 4.76 41.03
N VAL A 720 -8.45 4.57 40.09
CA VAL A 720 -7.09 5.18 40.04
C VAL A 720 -6.65 5.17 38.57
#